data_134a8859e0414550e4fdb6c1583c5394
#
_entry.id   134a8859e0414550e4fdb6c1583c5394
#
_cell.length_a   1.000
_cell.length_b   1.000
_cell.length_c   1.000
_cell.angle_alpha   90.00
_cell.angle_beta   90.00
_cell.angle_gamma   90.00
#
_symmetry.space_group_name_H-M   'P 1'
#
loop_
_entity.id
_entity.type
_entity.pdbx_description
1 polymer ?
#
loop_
_entity_poly.entity_id
_entity_poly.type
_entity_poly.pdbx_seq_one_letter_code
_entity_poly.pdbx_strand_id
1 'polypeptide(L)'
;MLPERLLQDCKAKEDQSVREHTELVKEAARCLIALGCVPSDRIGELLLIACEYHDYGKVNEEFQKRIRKKYRFQESKEIAHNILSYFFLSRKEFACAEDYRIVAAAVLYHHSYSDVGTVLRNQGALIDKLLAPFQEYVKTKKKVTTCYKVLKERNPDAILVKGLLHRCDYSASAGIPCEFPHDFLEEDMEHLLQKWREKNPRAEWNDLQVFCRQHRDENVLITAPTGMGKTEAALLWLGNHKGFFVLPLRTAINAMYKRIETEIIRGNKEDSLALLHSDTMSIYIKDGTGKSQNDPGEEGKLLDYYTRSRQMALPLTICTLDQLFNFVYKYPGYEYKLATFSYSKIIIDEIQMYDPELLAYLIYGIAWIHEMGGKVAVLTATMPPFARQKLQEALGGDFVEADFSEQGADRHHVKVFERCLNAEEVREFAGRIIDGEFPGNRILVVCNSIEIAQRIYEELGDIPFDFPGAEVSLLHSGFTRMDRAEKEGKILSDGKAAQADGPLKIWVATSVVEASLDIDFDYLFTELNDLFSLFQRFGRCNRKGQKPIDNYNCFVYLEKQGKAMKYVDETIYRCSRDAILHVDGILNEQAKNAMIEEALSAEKLENSKYRDKYVAIYEYIEDLYVNEKTEKESKLRNIPSVTVIPESVYEENREQIENLERILDDGAASLAERIKAREGIYQYTVSMPKYRYEDCEKAEKSLKLGKREEIPIIRCSYNSEKGLMTEAVKGKEEPVNSVFI
;
A
#
# COMPACT_ATOMS: atom_id res chain seq x y z
N MET A 1 -44.41 -3.44 2.63
CA MET A 1 -43.60 -2.28 3.10
C MET A 1 -44.27 -1.68 4.33
N LEU A 2 -43.52 -1.06 5.23
CA LEU A 2 -44.01 -0.28 6.36
C LEU A 2 -44.72 1.00 5.86
N PRO A 3 -45.71 1.55 6.61
CA PRO A 3 -46.34 2.80 6.24
C PRO A 3 -45.33 3.96 6.15
N GLU A 4 -45.46 4.77 5.12
CA GLU A 4 -44.61 5.95 4.86
C GLU A 4 -44.52 6.88 6.07
N ARG A 5 -45.68 7.18 6.67
CA ARG A 5 -45.77 8.02 7.86
C ARG A 5 -44.95 7.49 9.04
N LEU A 6 -44.95 6.16 9.24
CA LEU A 6 -44.16 5.52 10.31
C LEU A 6 -42.65 5.69 10.08
N LEU A 7 -42.19 5.48 8.83
CA LEU A 7 -40.81 5.65 8.45
C LEU A 7 -40.33 7.12 8.60
N GLN A 8 -41.24 8.07 8.36
CA GLN A 8 -40.99 9.51 8.52
C GLN A 8 -40.93 9.92 10.00
N ASP A 9 -41.81 9.36 10.85
CA ASP A 9 -41.89 9.71 12.28
C ASP A 9 -40.77 9.05 13.10
N CYS A 10 -40.22 7.93 12.66
CA CYS A 10 -39.13 7.20 13.33
C CYS A 10 -37.75 7.73 12.93
N LYS A 11 -36.84 7.87 13.89
CA LYS A 11 -35.48 8.37 13.69
C LYS A 11 -34.51 7.24 13.32
N ALA A 12 -33.73 7.42 12.27
CA ALA A 12 -32.54 6.60 11.97
C ALA A 12 -31.31 7.09 12.73
N LYS A 13 -31.18 8.43 12.85
CA LYS A 13 -30.17 9.18 13.59
C LYS A 13 -30.83 10.33 14.36
N GLU A 14 -30.05 11.11 15.15
CA GLU A 14 -30.61 12.21 15.95
C GLU A 14 -31.40 13.24 15.13
N ASP A 15 -30.88 13.56 13.95
CA ASP A 15 -31.36 14.62 13.05
C ASP A 15 -32.07 14.10 11.79
N GLN A 16 -32.18 12.78 11.60
CA GLN A 16 -32.62 12.16 10.36
C GLN A 16 -33.65 11.06 10.60
N SER A 17 -34.75 11.06 9.86
CA SER A 17 -35.75 9.97 9.90
C SER A 17 -35.25 8.70 9.18
N VAL A 18 -35.92 7.56 9.44
CA VAL A 18 -35.62 6.31 8.73
C VAL A 18 -35.90 6.49 7.24
N ARG A 19 -36.95 7.22 6.87
CA ARG A 19 -37.25 7.48 5.47
C ARG A 19 -36.22 8.32 4.76
N GLU A 20 -35.82 9.44 5.35
CA GLU A 20 -34.79 10.33 4.80
C GLU A 20 -33.47 9.58 4.60
N HIS A 21 -33.03 8.80 5.60
CA HIS A 21 -31.82 8.01 5.48
C HIS A 21 -31.93 6.95 4.36
N THR A 22 -33.05 6.21 4.31
CA THR A 22 -33.28 5.22 3.27
C THR A 22 -33.23 5.82 1.87
N GLU A 23 -33.83 7.02 1.65
CA GLU A 23 -33.75 7.68 0.34
C GLU A 23 -32.31 8.10 -0.02
N LEU A 24 -31.52 8.62 0.92
CA LEU A 24 -30.10 8.94 0.66
C LEU A 24 -29.29 7.68 0.29
N VAL A 25 -29.55 6.55 0.96
CA VAL A 25 -28.91 5.27 0.64
C VAL A 25 -29.31 4.79 -0.76
N LYS A 26 -30.59 4.96 -1.14
CA LYS A 26 -31.09 4.64 -2.49
C LYS A 26 -30.56 5.60 -3.56
N GLU A 27 -30.39 6.88 -3.25
CA GLU A 27 -29.75 7.84 -4.16
C GLU A 27 -28.29 7.47 -4.44
N ALA A 28 -27.55 7.07 -3.40
CA ALA A 28 -26.19 6.55 -3.56
C ALA A 28 -26.17 5.28 -4.46
N ALA A 29 -27.13 4.38 -4.29
CA ALA A 29 -27.27 3.19 -5.14
C ALA A 29 -27.59 3.56 -6.60
N ARG A 30 -28.48 4.52 -6.83
CA ARG A 30 -28.79 5.01 -8.19
C ARG A 30 -27.58 5.68 -8.83
N CYS A 31 -26.76 6.40 -8.06
CA CYS A 31 -25.50 6.97 -8.53
C CYS A 31 -24.54 5.88 -9.01
N LEU A 32 -24.34 4.81 -8.22
CA LEU A 32 -23.51 3.68 -8.63
C LEU A 32 -24.02 3.00 -9.92
N ILE A 33 -25.34 2.83 -10.04
CA ILE A 33 -25.97 2.26 -11.25
C ILE A 33 -25.72 3.17 -12.45
N ALA A 34 -25.95 4.48 -12.31
CA ALA A 34 -25.79 5.46 -13.38
C ALA A 34 -24.32 5.58 -13.87
N LEU A 35 -23.36 5.41 -12.97
CA LEU A 35 -21.92 5.41 -13.29
C LEU A 35 -21.42 4.07 -13.85
N GLY A 36 -22.30 3.06 -14.03
CA GLY A 36 -21.90 1.75 -14.54
C GLY A 36 -21.08 0.91 -13.54
N CYS A 37 -21.16 1.24 -12.24
CA CYS A 37 -20.47 0.52 -11.17
C CYS A 37 -21.16 -0.77 -10.73
N VAL A 38 -22.34 -1.06 -11.29
CA VAL A 38 -23.15 -2.24 -10.99
C VAL A 38 -23.18 -3.15 -12.23
N PRO A 39 -22.79 -4.44 -12.12
CA PRO A 39 -22.52 -5.27 -13.28
C PRO A 39 -23.76 -5.69 -14.10
N SER A 40 -24.96 -5.59 -13.54
CA SER A 40 -26.21 -5.93 -14.25
C SER A 40 -27.42 -5.27 -13.61
N ASP A 41 -28.49 -5.13 -14.42
CA ASP A 41 -29.76 -4.60 -13.94
C ASP A 41 -30.35 -5.43 -12.78
N ARG A 42 -30.21 -6.76 -12.84
CA ARG A 42 -30.62 -7.66 -11.74
C ARG A 42 -29.93 -7.30 -10.42
N ILE A 43 -28.61 -7.11 -10.41
CA ILE A 43 -27.88 -6.72 -9.19
C ILE A 43 -28.30 -5.31 -8.74
N GLY A 44 -28.57 -4.40 -9.68
CA GLY A 44 -29.10 -3.07 -9.38
C GLY A 44 -30.45 -3.11 -8.69
N GLU A 45 -31.38 -3.95 -9.16
CA GLU A 45 -32.70 -4.16 -8.53
C GLU A 45 -32.55 -4.76 -7.13
N LEU A 46 -31.72 -5.80 -6.96
CA LEU A 46 -31.45 -6.42 -5.65
C LEU A 46 -30.82 -5.43 -4.66
N LEU A 47 -29.92 -4.59 -5.12
CA LEU A 47 -29.31 -3.52 -4.32
C LEU A 47 -30.37 -2.51 -3.86
N LEU A 48 -31.22 -2.02 -4.75
CA LEU A 48 -32.28 -1.06 -4.39
C LEU A 48 -33.26 -1.65 -3.37
N ILE A 49 -33.60 -2.93 -3.48
CA ILE A 49 -34.44 -3.62 -2.48
C ILE A 49 -33.67 -3.72 -1.15
N ALA A 50 -32.40 -4.09 -1.17
CA ALA A 50 -31.58 -4.14 0.06
C ALA A 50 -31.50 -2.77 0.74
N CYS A 51 -31.29 -1.69 -0.03
CA CYS A 51 -31.29 -0.31 0.47
C CYS A 51 -32.63 0.09 1.09
N GLU A 52 -33.75 -0.33 0.52
CA GLU A 52 -35.08 -0.04 1.07
C GLU A 52 -35.29 -0.68 2.45
N TYR A 53 -34.88 -1.93 2.62
CA TYR A 53 -35.22 -2.71 3.81
C TYR A 53 -34.15 -2.69 4.93
N HIS A 54 -32.90 -2.25 4.67
CA HIS A 54 -31.78 -2.45 5.59
C HIS A 54 -32.03 -1.90 7.00
N ASP A 55 -32.75 -0.80 7.11
CA ASP A 55 -32.96 -0.04 8.34
C ASP A 55 -34.39 -0.11 8.90
N TYR A 56 -35.26 -0.89 8.32
CA TYR A 56 -36.67 -1.01 8.79
C TYR A 56 -36.75 -1.44 10.26
N GLY A 57 -35.80 -2.23 10.76
CA GLY A 57 -35.73 -2.61 12.16
C GLY A 57 -35.54 -1.47 13.14
N LYS A 58 -35.15 -0.27 12.69
CA LYS A 58 -35.00 0.93 13.54
C LYS A 58 -36.31 1.50 14.03
N VAL A 59 -37.47 1.11 13.41
CA VAL A 59 -38.77 1.62 13.84
C VAL A 59 -39.24 1.09 15.20
N ASN A 60 -38.54 0.07 15.76
CA ASN A 60 -38.94 -0.53 17.04
C ASN A 60 -38.75 0.47 18.20
N GLU A 61 -39.65 0.34 19.21
CA GLU A 61 -39.76 1.29 20.32
C GLU A 61 -38.46 1.45 21.12
N GLU A 62 -37.72 0.38 21.36
CA GLU A 62 -36.49 0.44 22.18
C GLU A 62 -35.36 1.16 21.45
N PHE A 63 -35.20 0.95 20.13
CA PHE A 63 -34.29 1.72 19.32
C PHE A 63 -34.65 3.21 19.33
N GLN A 64 -35.93 3.56 19.18
CA GLN A 64 -36.42 4.94 19.22
C GLN A 64 -36.21 5.59 20.60
N LYS A 65 -36.41 4.85 21.69
CA LYS A 65 -36.09 5.30 23.05
C LYS A 65 -34.58 5.56 23.23
N ARG A 66 -33.74 4.67 22.67
CA ARG A 66 -32.30 4.78 22.76
C ARG A 66 -31.79 6.07 22.08
N ILE A 67 -32.23 6.36 20.88
CA ILE A 67 -31.86 7.59 20.15
C ILE A 67 -32.31 8.85 20.94
N ARG A 68 -33.57 8.88 21.41
CA ARG A 68 -34.10 10.05 22.14
C ARG A 68 -33.41 10.29 23.48
N LYS A 69 -33.04 9.23 24.21
CA LYS A 69 -32.46 9.29 25.56
C LYS A 69 -30.95 9.15 25.59
N LYS A 70 -30.28 8.95 24.46
CA LYS A 70 -28.82 8.83 24.29
C LYS A 70 -28.15 7.81 25.22
N TYR A 71 -28.76 6.63 25.43
CA TYR A 71 -28.13 5.57 26.19
C TYR A 71 -27.46 4.50 25.29
N ARG A 72 -26.61 3.66 25.90
CA ARG A 72 -25.92 2.59 25.16
C ARG A 72 -26.86 1.41 24.89
N PHE A 73 -26.60 0.66 23.82
CA PHE A 73 -27.29 -0.58 23.47
C PHE A 73 -27.36 -1.56 24.67
N GLN A 74 -28.55 -2.13 24.92
CA GLN A 74 -28.80 -3.07 26.01
C GLN A 74 -29.34 -4.38 25.46
N GLU A 75 -28.53 -5.45 25.46
CA GLU A 75 -28.90 -6.77 24.93
C GLU A 75 -30.15 -7.39 25.57
N SER A 76 -30.47 -7.02 26.81
CA SER A 76 -31.66 -7.51 27.52
C SER A 76 -32.95 -6.87 27.05
N LYS A 77 -32.89 -5.77 26.30
CA LYS A 77 -34.08 -5.00 25.86
C LYS A 77 -34.11 -4.76 24.35
N GLU A 78 -32.98 -4.84 23.69
CA GLU A 78 -32.83 -4.48 22.28
C GLU A 78 -32.29 -5.68 21.47
N ILE A 79 -32.76 -5.78 20.24
CA ILE A 79 -32.18 -6.64 19.20
C ILE A 79 -31.56 -5.72 18.15
N ALA A 80 -30.41 -6.09 17.60
CA ALA A 80 -29.78 -5.34 16.51
C ALA A 80 -30.76 -5.12 15.36
N HIS A 81 -30.89 -3.88 14.91
CA HIS A 81 -31.94 -3.49 13.94
C HIS A 81 -31.84 -4.24 12.61
N ASN A 82 -30.65 -4.62 12.17
CA ASN A 82 -30.45 -5.43 10.97
C ASN A 82 -31.16 -6.80 11.07
N ILE A 83 -31.18 -7.43 12.26
CA ILE A 83 -31.92 -8.66 12.50
C ILE A 83 -33.44 -8.42 12.44
N LEU A 84 -33.92 -7.31 13.01
CA LEU A 84 -35.34 -6.95 12.95
C LEU A 84 -35.78 -6.57 11.52
N SER A 85 -34.90 -5.89 10.76
CA SER A 85 -35.16 -5.50 9.36
C SER A 85 -35.45 -6.72 8.47
N TYR A 86 -34.76 -7.82 8.68
CA TYR A 86 -35.00 -9.06 7.94
C TYR A 86 -36.43 -9.57 7.98
N PHE A 87 -37.18 -9.35 9.07
CA PHE A 87 -38.53 -9.84 9.21
C PHE A 87 -39.56 -9.14 8.32
N PHE A 88 -39.22 -7.97 7.81
CA PHE A 88 -40.06 -7.21 6.89
C PHE A 88 -39.93 -7.64 5.43
N LEU A 89 -38.84 -8.38 5.07
CA LEU A 89 -38.63 -8.88 3.72
C LEU A 89 -39.66 -9.95 3.33
N SER A 90 -40.24 -9.80 2.16
CA SER A 90 -41.21 -10.78 1.60
C SER A 90 -40.55 -11.61 0.50
N ARG A 91 -40.58 -12.94 0.63
CA ARG A 91 -40.10 -13.84 -0.44
C ARG A 91 -40.87 -13.62 -1.77
N LYS A 92 -42.11 -13.10 -1.72
CA LYS A 92 -42.96 -12.86 -2.89
C LYS A 92 -42.49 -11.70 -3.76
N GLU A 93 -41.60 -10.86 -3.25
CA GLU A 93 -41.04 -9.70 -3.96
C GLU A 93 -39.88 -10.09 -4.89
N PHE A 94 -39.45 -11.34 -4.86
CA PHE A 94 -38.27 -11.82 -5.59
C PHE A 94 -38.68 -12.88 -6.64
N ALA A 95 -38.03 -12.80 -7.82
CA ALA A 95 -38.24 -13.72 -8.91
C ALA A 95 -37.85 -15.16 -8.53
N CYS A 96 -36.75 -15.35 -7.82
CA CYS A 96 -36.28 -16.66 -7.41
C CYS A 96 -35.88 -16.72 -5.91
N ALA A 97 -35.65 -17.94 -5.38
CA ALA A 97 -35.30 -18.14 -3.99
C ALA A 97 -33.88 -17.63 -3.67
N GLU A 98 -33.01 -17.59 -4.66
CA GLU A 98 -31.63 -17.14 -4.52
C GLU A 98 -31.57 -15.64 -4.32
N ASP A 99 -32.30 -14.86 -5.14
CA ASP A 99 -32.37 -13.40 -5.00
C ASP A 99 -32.84 -12.98 -3.62
N TYR A 100 -33.88 -13.67 -3.11
CA TYR A 100 -34.33 -13.45 -1.73
C TYR A 100 -33.21 -13.72 -0.70
N ARG A 101 -32.44 -14.83 -0.86
CA ARG A 101 -31.35 -15.17 0.07
C ARG A 101 -30.22 -14.14 0.02
N ILE A 102 -29.87 -13.66 -1.18
CA ILE A 102 -28.87 -12.63 -1.41
C ILE A 102 -29.24 -11.34 -0.67
N VAL A 103 -30.42 -10.80 -0.91
CA VAL A 103 -30.89 -9.57 -0.26
C VAL A 103 -31.07 -9.77 1.25
N ALA A 104 -31.65 -10.92 1.67
CA ALA A 104 -31.79 -11.24 3.08
C ALA A 104 -30.45 -11.33 3.79
N ALA A 105 -29.41 -11.90 3.16
CA ALA A 105 -28.06 -11.92 3.68
C ALA A 105 -27.47 -10.51 3.78
N ALA A 106 -27.63 -9.68 2.75
CA ALA A 106 -27.17 -8.30 2.77
C ALA A 106 -27.82 -7.52 3.92
N VAL A 107 -29.13 -7.58 4.09
CA VAL A 107 -29.87 -6.88 5.15
C VAL A 107 -29.51 -7.42 6.54
N LEU A 108 -29.44 -8.75 6.73
CA LEU A 108 -29.09 -9.36 8.02
C LEU A 108 -27.70 -9.02 8.51
N TYR A 109 -26.74 -8.91 7.59
CA TYR A 109 -25.31 -8.83 7.92
C TYR A 109 -24.65 -7.52 7.50
N HIS A 110 -25.42 -6.43 7.25
CA HIS A 110 -24.80 -5.17 6.82
C HIS A 110 -23.96 -4.49 7.92
N HIS A 111 -24.19 -4.75 9.22
CA HIS A 111 -23.39 -4.19 10.30
C HIS A 111 -22.48 -5.19 11.00
N SER A 112 -22.90 -6.44 11.13
CA SER A 112 -22.16 -7.45 11.87
C SER A 112 -22.49 -8.86 11.42
N TYR A 113 -21.54 -9.76 11.62
CA TYR A 113 -21.73 -11.19 11.41
C TYR A 113 -22.05 -11.92 12.73
N SER A 114 -22.80 -11.29 13.62
CA SER A 114 -23.25 -11.97 14.83
C SER A 114 -23.94 -13.29 14.47
N ASP A 115 -23.81 -14.30 15.33
CA ASP A 115 -24.55 -15.55 15.14
C ASP A 115 -26.06 -15.31 15.30
N VAL A 116 -26.65 -14.87 14.20
CA VAL A 116 -28.09 -14.58 14.12
C VAL A 116 -28.89 -15.80 14.54
N GLY A 117 -28.42 -17.02 14.25
CA GLY A 117 -29.08 -18.27 14.66
C GLY A 117 -29.17 -18.39 16.17
N THR A 118 -28.12 -18.04 16.90
CA THR A 118 -28.12 -18.05 18.38
C THR A 118 -29.01 -16.94 18.94
N VAL A 119 -28.99 -15.73 18.34
CA VAL A 119 -29.91 -14.65 18.73
C VAL A 119 -31.37 -15.07 18.57
N LEU A 120 -31.73 -15.68 17.43
CA LEU A 120 -33.09 -16.16 17.18
C LEU A 120 -33.53 -17.25 18.17
N ARG A 121 -32.65 -18.14 18.57
CA ARG A 121 -32.95 -19.19 19.56
C ARG A 121 -33.11 -18.63 20.97
N ASN A 122 -32.16 -17.77 21.40
CA ASN A 122 -32.09 -17.32 22.80
C ASN A 122 -33.00 -16.11 23.08
N GLN A 123 -33.21 -15.24 22.10
CA GLN A 123 -33.97 -14.00 22.26
C GLN A 123 -35.24 -13.94 21.41
N GLY A 124 -35.76 -15.09 20.97
CA GLY A 124 -36.97 -15.17 20.13
C GLY A 124 -38.19 -14.49 20.71
N ALA A 125 -38.39 -14.58 22.04
CA ALA A 125 -39.50 -13.91 22.73
C ALA A 125 -39.32 -12.37 22.73
N LEU A 126 -38.10 -11.87 22.83
CA LEU A 126 -37.83 -10.42 22.73
C LEU A 126 -38.08 -9.92 21.28
N ILE A 127 -37.66 -10.68 20.29
CA ILE A 127 -37.94 -10.37 18.89
C ILE A 127 -39.44 -10.27 18.65
N ASP A 128 -40.21 -11.26 19.11
CA ASP A 128 -41.70 -11.27 18.96
C ASP A 128 -42.31 -10.06 19.65
N LYS A 129 -41.85 -9.70 20.84
CA LYS A 129 -42.27 -8.50 21.58
C LYS A 129 -42.01 -7.22 20.79
N LEU A 130 -40.77 -7.04 20.25
CA LEU A 130 -40.37 -5.84 19.52
C LEU A 130 -41.11 -5.71 18.17
N LEU A 131 -41.46 -6.86 17.53
CA LEU A 131 -42.19 -6.90 16.27
C LEU A 131 -43.73 -6.90 16.46
N ALA A 132 -44.25 -7.10 17.68
CA ALA A 132 -45.71 -7.15 17.92
C ALA A 132 -46.49 -5.95 17.38
N PRO A 133 -46.02 -4.69 17.46
CA PRO A 133 -46.74 -3.56 16.88
C PRO A 133 -46.80 -3.58 15.34
N PHE A 134 -46.00 -4.39 14.69
CA PHE A 134 -45.79 -4.44 13.24
C PHE A 134 -46.22 -5.79 12.62
N GLN A 135 -47.00 -6.61 13.31
CA GLN A 135 -47.31 -8.00 12.91
C GLN A 135 -47.91 -8.09 11.48
N GLU A 136 -48.73 -7.14 11.06
CA GLU A 136 -49.32 -7.10 9.70
C GLU A 136 -48.27 -6.94 8.58
N TYR A 137 -47.09 -6.34 8.92
CA TYR A 137 -45.96 -6.09 8.00
C TYR A 137 -44.88 -7.14 8.10
N VAL A 138 -44.91 -8.00 9.11
CA VAL A 138 -43.93 -9.11 9.28
C VAL A 138 -44.25 -10.19 8.25
N LYS A 139 -43.30 -10.45 7.33
CA LYS A 139 -43.47 -11.35 6.19
C LYS A 139 -42.63 -12.62 6.27
N THR A 140 -41.58 -12.61 7.10
CA THR A 140 -40.61 -13.69 7.14
C THR A 140 -40.66 -14.44 8.47
N LYS A 141 -40.52 -15.79 8.42
CA LYS A 141 -40.39 -16.65 9.60
C LYS A 141 -38.95 -16.72 10.08
N LYS A 142 -38.72 -17.15 11.36
CA LYS A 142 -37.42 -17.25 12.02
C LYS A 142 -36.52 -18.36 11.43
N LYS A 143 -36.27 -18.36 10.10
CA LYS A 143 -35.39 -19.31 9.40
C LYS A 143 -34.31 -18.58 8.63
N VAL A 144 -33.12 -18.44 9.21
CA VAL A 144 -31.97 -17.68 8.64
C VAL A 144 -30.81 -18.55 8.13
N THR A 145 -30.84 -19.85 8.36
CA THR A 145 -29.72 -20.78 8.06
C THR A 145 -29.25 -20.71 6.61
N THR A 146 -30.17 -20.49 5.67
CA THR A 146 -29.86 -20.44 4.24
C THR A 146 -29.27 -19.09 3.80
N CYS A 147 -29.48 -18.02 4.56
CA CYS A 147 -28.94 -16.69 4.22
C CYS A 147 -27.45 -16.58 4.56
N TYR A 148 -27.03 -17.14 5.70
CA TYR A 148 -25.61 -17.21 6.06
C TYR A 148 -24.80 -18.09 5.10
N LYS A 149 -25.43 -19.18 4.61
CA LYS A 149 -24.79 -20.10 3.67
C LYS A 149 -24.32 -19.41 2.40
N VAL A 150 -25.10 -18.47 1.86
CA VAL A 150 -24.76 -17.73 0.63
C VAL A 150 -23.47 -16.91 0.79
N LEU A 151 -23.26 -16.29 1.95
CA LEU A 151 -22.03 -15.56 2.26
C LEU A 151 -20.86 -16.50 2.53
N LYS A 152 -21.11 -17.61 3.26
CA LYS A 152 -20.06 -18.61 3.56
C LYS A 152 -19.53 -19.28 2.29
N GLU A 153 -20.39 -19.54 1.33
CA GLU A 153 -20.06 -20.15 0.02
C GLU A 153 -19.44 -19.13 -0.95
N ARG A 154 -19.18 -17.90 -0.51
CA ARG A 154 -18.60 -16.82 -1.33
C ARG A 154 -19.37 -16.54 -2.63
N ASN A 155 -20.70 -16.61 -2.57
CA ASN A 155 -21.53 -16.30 -3.73
C ASN A 155 -21.22 -14.86 -4.21
N PRO A 156 -20.77 -14.66 -5.47
CA PRO A 156 -20.36 -13.36 -5.97
C PRO A 156 -21.46 -12.30 -5.89
N ASP A 157 -22.70 -12.65 -6.23
CA ASP A 157 -23.83 -11.73 -6.19
C ASP A 157 -24.15 -11.28 -4.76
N ALA A 158 -24.01 -12.18 -3.77
CA ALA A 158 -24.20 -11.84 -2.36
C ALA A 158 -23.11 -10.89 -1.85
N ILE A 159 -21.86 -11.10 -2.28
CA ILE A 159 -20.74 -10.21 -1.98
C ILE A 159 -21.00 -8.83 -2.60
N LEU A 160 -21.43 -8.78 -3.86
CA LEU A 160 -21.74 -7.53 -4.56
C LEU A 160 -22.85 -6.76 -3.85
N VAL A 161 -24.02 -7.37 -3.69
CA VAL A 161 -25.19 -6.67 -3.10
C VAL A 161 -24.89 -6.18 -1.69
N LYS A 162 -24.25 -7.01 -0.85
CA LYS A 162 -23.86 -6.60 0.50
C LYS A 162 -22.80 -5.52 0.50
N GLY A 163 -21.77 -5.66 -0.32
CA GLY A 163 -20.67 -4.69 -0.39
C GLY A 163 -21.13 -3.33 -0.92
N LEU A 164 -21.97 -3.32 -1.96
CA LEU A 164 -22.57 -2.10 -2.52
C LEU A 164 -23.54 -1.44 -1.52
N LEU A 165 -24.35 -2.23 -0.78
CA LEU A 165 -25.19 -1.70 0.30
C LEU A 165 -24.33 -0.99 1.37
N HIS A 166 -23.22 -1.58 1.79
CA HIS A 166 -22.28 -0.93 2.72
C HIS A 166 -21.73 0.40 2.18
N ARG A 167 -21.40 0.44 0.87
CA ARG A 167 -20.93 1.69 0.24
C ARG A 167 -21.99 2.77 0.31
N CYS A 168 -23.23 2.44 -0.04
CA CYS A 168 -24.35 3.36 -0.03
C CYS A 168 -24.67 3.88 1.39
N ASP A 169 -24.73 2.99 2.37
CA ASP A 169 -25.01 3.34 3.76
C ASP A 169 -23.91 4.22 4.37
N TYR A 170 -22.62 3.87 4.14
CA TYR A 170 -21.50 4.69 4.65
C TYR A 170 -21.44 6.06 4.00
N SER A 171 -21.69 6.16 2.70
CA SER A 171 -21.80 7.40 1.95
C SER A 171 -22.92 8.29 2.51
N ALA A 172 -24.14 7.76 2.59
CA ALA A 172 -25.30 8.46 3.16
C ALA A 172 -25.06 8.86 4.62
N SER A 173 -24.35 8.02 5.39
CA SER A 173 -24.04 8.27 6.80
C SER A 173 -22.98 9.34 6.99
N ALA A 174 -22.04 9.48 6.07
CA ALA A 174 -20.98 10.48 6.10
C ALA A 174 -21.36 11.79 5.39
N GLY A 175 -22.46 11.82 4.63
CA GLY A 175 -22.87 12.96 3.82
C GLY A 175 -21.95 13.27 2.65
N ILE A 176 -21.26 12.23 2.11
CA ILE A 176 -20.33 12.35 0.98
C ILE A 176 -20.80 11.52 -0.21
N PRO A 177 -20.45 11.86 -1.47
CA PRO A 177 -20.76 11.02 -2.63
C PRO A 177 -20.21 9.60 -2.48
N CYS A 178 -20.99 8.60 -2.87
CA CYS A 178 -20.58 7.20 -2.85
C CYS A 178 -19.48 6.90 -3.88
N GLU A 179 -19.53 7.57 -5.01
CA GLU A 179 -18.58 7.45 -6.11
C GLU A 179 -18.47 8.78 -6.85
N PHE A 180 -17.29 9.10 -7.37
CA PHE A 180 -17.06 10.25 -8.22
C PHE A 180 -16.92 9.82 -9.69
N PRO A 181 -17.30 10.66 -10.67
CA PRO A 181 -17.09 10.39 -12.08
C PRO A 181 -15.61 10.13 -12.39
N HIS A 182 -15.34 9.16 -13.27
CA HIS A 182 -14.00 8.75 -13.67
C HIS A 182 -13.76 8.94 -15.17
N ASP A 183 -14.21 10.07 -15.71
CA ASP A 183 -14.22 10.42 -17.13
C ASP A 183 -13.17 11.45 -17.55
N PHE A 184 -12.16 11.72 -16.69
CA PHE A 184 -11.19 12.81 -16.88
C PHE A 184 -9.82 12.34 -17.41
N LEU A 185 -9.39 11.11 -17.10
CA LEU A 185 -7.99 10.71 -17.26
C LEU A 185 -7.52 10.63 -18.71
N GLU A 186 -8.38 10.22 -19.63
CA GLU A 186 -8.02 10.17 -21.05
C GLU A 186 -7.72 11.57 -21.61
N GLU A 187 -8.53 12.58 -21.27
CA GLU A 187 -8.28 13.96 -21.69
C GLU A 187 -7.01 14.52 -21.05
N ASP A 188 -6.78 14.25 -19.77
CA ASP A 188 -5.59 14.69 -19.06
C ASP A 188 -4.31 14.07 -19.64
N MET A 189 -4.34 12.80 -20.04
CA MET A 189 -3.22 12.11 -20.71
C MET A 189 -2.95 12.70 -22.11
N GLU A 190 -3.97 12.98 -22.91
CA GLU A 190 -3.78 13.63 -24.21
C GLU A 190 -3.19 15.05 -24.04
N HIS A 191 -3.59 15.78 -23.00
CA HIS A 191 -2.99 17.08 -22.69
C HIS A 191 -1.52 16.95 -22.24
N LEU A 192 -1.17 15.92 -21.49
CA LEU A 192 0.22 15.63 -21.14
C LEU A 192 1.07 15.45 -22.41
N LEU A 193 0.57 14.66 -23.37
CA LEU A 193 1.26 14.48 -24.65
C LEU A 193 1.41 15.80 -25.44
N GLN A 194 0.39 16.66 -25.40
CA GLN A 194 0.48 17.99 -26.02
C GLN A 194 1.57 18.85 -25.37
N LYS A 195 1.68 18.88 -24.06
CA LYS A 195 2.78 19.56 -23.35
C LYS A 195 4.16 19.03 -23.76
N TRP A 196 4.28 17.72 -24.01
CA TRP A 196 5.53 17.15 -24.50
C TRP A 196 5.83 17.60 -25.95
N ARG A 197 4.80 17.68 -26.79
CA ARG A 197 4.93 18.18 -28.18
C ARG A 197 5.32 19.66 -28.28
N GLU A 198 4.95 20.47 -27.29
CA GLU A 198 5.43 21.86 -27.20
C GLU A 198 6.96 21.94 -27.05
N LYS A 199 7.56 20.99 -26.34
CA LYS A 199 9.01 20.89 -26.12
C LYS A 199 9.71 20.08 -27.22
N ASN A 200 9.06 19.04 -27.71
CA ASN A 200 9.52 18.18 -28.79
C ASN A 200 8.36 17.87 -29.74
N PRO A 201 8.25 18.52 -30.89
CA PRO A 201 7.13 18.32 -31.82
C PRO A 201 6.95 16.90 -32.34
N ARG A 202 7.98 16.03 -32.17
CA ARG A 202 7.93 14.61 -32.54
C ARG A 202 7.55 13.70 -31.37
N ALA A 203 7.14 14.25 -30.21
CA ALA A 203 6.74 13.45 -29.09
C ALA A 203 5.48 12.64 -29.40
N GLU A 204 5.57 11.35 -29.20
CA GLU A 204 4.50 10.37 -29.40
C GLU A 204 4.53 9.35 -28.26
N TRP A 205 3.41 8.65 -28.06
CA TRP A 205 3.39 7.49 -27.17
C TRP A 205 4.32 6.40 -27.74
N ASN A 206 5.17 5.83 -26.90
CA ASN A 206 6.03 4.71 -27.29
C ASN A 206 5.26 3.41 -27.38
N ASP A 207 5.91 2.33 -27.88
CA ASP A 207 5.27 1.04 -28.12
C ASP A 207 4.61 0.45 -26.86
N LEU A 208 5.25 0.57 -25.69
CA LEU A 208 4.70 0.16 -24.40
C LEU A 208 3.38 0.91 -24.08
N GLN A 209 3.39 2.23 -24.26
CA GLN A 209 2.25 3.09 -23.98
C GLN A 209 1.10 2.85 -24.95
N VAL A 210 1.42 2.63 -26.24
CA VAL A 210 0.44 2.25 -27.27
C VAL A 210 -0.15 0.88 -26.97
N PHE A 211 0.68 -0.10 -26.63
CA PHE A 211 0.23 -1.44 -26.22
C PHE A 211 -0.77 -1.37 -25.05
N CYS A 212 -0.42 -0.67 -24.00
CA CYS A 212 -1.29 -0.51 -22.83
C CYS A 212 -2.62 0.15 -23.17
N ARG A 213 -2.62 1.14 -24.04
CA ARG A 213 -3.84 1.79 -24.53
C ARG A 213 -4.73 0.85 -25.37
N GLN A 214 -4.13 -0.01 -26.16
CA GLN A 214 -4.86 -0.98 -27.00
C GLN A 214 -5.48 -2.13 -26.19
N HIS A 215 -4.80 -2.58 -25.14
CA HIS A 215 -5.22 -3.70 -24.28
C HIS A 215 -5.88 -3.27 -22.98
N ARG A 216 -6.55 -2.08 -22.98
CA ARG A 216 -7.16 -1.50 -21.78
C ARG A 216 -8.28 -2.35 -21.16
N ASP A 217 -8.94 -3.19 -21.93
CA ASP A 217 -10.06 -4.04 -21.48
C ASP A 217 -9.62 -5.46 -21.12
N GLU A 218 -8.32 -5.72 -21.14
CA GLU A 218 -7.70 -7.01 -20.84
C GLU A 218 -6.86 -6.93 -19.57
N ASN A 219 -6.63 -8.06 -18.90
CA ASN A 219 -5.57 -8.16 -17.91
C ASN A 219 -4.23 -8.16 -18.63
N VAL A 220 -3.23 -7.46 -18.09
CA VAL A 220 -1.92 -7.36 -18.76
C VAL A 220 -0.77 -7.66 -17.80
N LEU A 221 0.20 -8.45 -18.28
CA LEU A 221 1.46 -8.70 -17.61
C LEU A 221 2.60 -8.12 -18.46
N ILE A 222 3.28 -7.11 -17.95
CA ILE A 222 4.22 -6.30 -18.75
C ILE A 222 5.59 -6.25 -18.10
N THR A 223 6.61 -6.67 -18.87
CA THR A 223 8.01 -6.46 -18.54
C THR A 223 8.55 -5.31 -19.39
N ALA A 224 9.03 -4.24 -18.72
CA ALA A 224 9.57 -3.07 -19.43
C ALA A 224 10.68 -2.39 -18.62
N PRO A 225 11.80 -1.97 -19.24
CA PRO A 225 12.93 -1.34 -18.58
C PRO A 225 12.55 -0.11 -17.75
N THR A 226 13.35 0.18 -16.72
CA THR A 226 13.24 1.45 -15.98
C THR A 226 13.45 2.65 -16.91
N GLY A 227 12.62 3.68 -16.76
CA GLY A 227 12.69 4.89 -17.58
C GLY A 227 11.88 4.84 -18.88
N MET A 228 11.25 3.73 -19.22
CA MET A 228 10.44 3.58 -20.44
C MET A 228 9.02 4.20 -20.34
N GLY A 229 8.68 4.85 -19.22
CA GLY A 229 7.37 5.48 -19.04
C GLY A 229 6.26 4.50 -18.62
N LYS A 230 6.58 3.54 -17.75
CA LYS A 230 5.61 2.57 -17.19
C LYS A 230 4.42 3.24 -16.51
N THR A 231 4.64 4.37 -15.84
CA THR A 231 3.56 5.11 -15.17
C THR A 231 2.53 5.61 -16.15
N GLU A 232 2.96 6.26 -17.24
CA GLU A 232 2.07 6.75 -18.30
C GLU A 232 1.38 5.56 -19.01
N ALA A 233 2.11 4.47 -19.26
CA ALA A 233 1.56 3.26 -19.84
C ALA A 233 0.42 2.67 -18.96
N ALA A 234 0.63 2.61 -17.64
CA ALA A 234 -0.37 2.15 -16.70
C ALA A 234 -1.61 3.04 -16.65
N LEU A 235 -1.43 4.37 -16.70
CA LEU A 235 -2.54 5.32 -16.75
C LEU A 235 -3.30 5.28 -18.08
N LEU A 236 -2.61 5.04 -19.20
CA LEU A 236 -3.24 4.82 -20.51
C LEU A 236 -4.04 3.50 -20.55
N TRP A 237 -3.55 2.45 -19.86
CA TRP A 237 -4.30 1.22 -19.67
C TRP A 237 -5.53 1.44 -18.77
N LEU A 238 -5.39 2.24 -17.72
CA LEU A 238 -6.50 2.58 -16.84
C LEU A 238 -7.62 3.28 -17.63
N GLY A 239 -7.28 4.31 -18.42
CA GLY A 239 -8.27 5.11 -19.14
C GLY A 239 -9.32 5.72 -18.20
N ASN A 240 -10.50 5.99 -18.72
CA ASN A 240 -11.63 6.53 -17.95
C ASN A 240 -12.34 5.45 -17.13
N HIS A 241 -11.58 4.80 -16.20
CA HIS A 241 -12.10 3.82 -15.25
C HIS A 241 -11.65 4.14 -13.84
N LYS A 242 -12.40 3.63 -12.86
CA LYS A 242 -11.92 3.62 -11.49
C LYS A 242 -10.64 2.79 -11.36
N GLY A 243 -9.61 3.38 -10.72
CA GLY A 243 -8.30 2.77 -10.64
C GLY A 243 -7.64 2.81 -9.27
N PHE A 244 -6.86 1.76 -9.01
CA PHE A 244 -5.99 1.67 -7.84
C PHE A 244 -4.57 1.39 -8.31
N PHE A 245 -3.65 2.28 -7.95
CA PHE A 245 -2.23 2.13 -8.25
C PHE A 245 -1.49 1.66 -6.99
N VAL A 246 -1.04 0.42 -7.00
CA VAL A 246 -0.44 -0.25 -5.85
C VAL A 246 1.08 -0.26 -6.00
N LEU A 247 1.76 0.29 -5.01
CA LEU A 247 3.21 0.35 -4.94
C LEU A 247 3.72 -0.24 -3.63
N PRO A 248 4.92 -0.85 -3.62
CA PRO A 248 5.44 -1.52 -2.43
C PRO A 248 5.87 -0.54 -1.33
N LEU A 249 6.32 0.66 -1.68
CA LEU A 249 6.94 1.61 -0.75
C LEU A 249 6.19 2.94 -0.63
N ARG A 250 6.06 3.45 0.61
CA ARG A 250 5.40 4.74 0.90
C ARG A 250 6.06 5.93 0.21
N THR A 251 7.39 5.94 0.14
CA THR A 251 8.14 7.00 -0.56
C THR A 251 7.81 7.04 -2.05
N ALA A 252 7.69 5.87 -2.70
CA ALA A 252 7.25 5.77 -4.09
C ALA A 252 5.83 6.25 -4.28
N ILE A 253 4.93 5.89 -3.37
CA ILE A 253 3.52 6.30 -3.36
C ILE A 253 3.41 7.82 -3.29
N ASN A 254 4.14 8.46 -2.37
CA ASN A 254 4.13 9.91 -2.20
C ASN A 254 4.68 10.64 -3.44
N ALA A 255 5.77 10.14 -4.00
CA ALA A 255 6.36 10.70 -5.22
C ALA A 255 5.40 10.55 -6.42
N MET A 256 4.77 9.38 -6.57
CA MET A 256 3.80 9.11 -7.62
C MET A 256 2.55 9.98 -7.47
N TYR A 257 1.99 10.06 -6.27
CA TYR A 257 0.85 10.93 -5.97
C TYR A 257 1.16 12.38 -6.36
N LYS A 258 2.31 12.92 -5.91
CA LYS A 258 2.72 14.30 -6.22
C LYS A 258 2.92 14.52 -7.71
N ARG A 259 3.54 13.56 -8.40
CA ARG A 259 3.75 13.63 -9.85
C ARG A 259 2.42 13.64 -10.61
N ILE A 260 1.50 12.74 -10.28
CA ILE A 260 0.18 12.69 -10.93
C ILE A 260 -0.61 13.96 -10.65
N GLU A 261 -0.59 14.46 -9.39
CA GLU A 261 -1.22 15.73 -9.02
C GLU A 261 -0.70 16.92 -9.84
N THR A 262 0.62 17.04 -9.99
CA THR A 262 1.22 18.27 -10.55
C THR A 262 1.40 18.25 -12.06
N GLU A 263 1.62 17.07 -12.64
CA GLU A 263 1.95 16.94 -14.06
C GLU A 263 0.78 16.47 -14.92
N ILE A 264 -0.13 15.66 -14.38
CA ILE A 264 -1.15 14.96 -15.13
C ILE A 264 -2.54 15.57 -14.89
N ILE A 265 -3.03 15.58 -13.63
CA ILE A 265 -4.39 16.03 -13.31
C ILE A 265 -4.54 17.54 -13.55
N ARG A 266 -5.55 17.92 -14.33
CA ARG A 266 -5.90 19.32 -14.64
C ARG A 266 -7.05 19.84 -13.78
N GLY A 267 -7.93 18.96 -13.35
CA GLY A 267 -9.11 19.28 -12.54
C GLY A 267 -8.80 19.44 -11.05
N ASN A 268 -9.86 19.43 -10.26
CA ASN A 268 -9.73 19.44 -8.81
C ASN A 268 -9.24 18.06 -8.32
N LYS A 269 -8.04 18.02 -7.74
CA LYS A 269 -7.47 16.78 -7.20
C LYS A 269 -8.35 16.12 -6.13
N GLU A 270 -9.09 16.93 -5.36
CA GLU A 270 -9.94 16.44 -4.26
C GLU A 270 -11.16 15.64 -4.75
N ASP A 271 -11.47 15.74 -6.05
CA ASP A 271 -12.53 14.97 -6.72
C ASP A 271 -11.99 13.83 -7.58
N SER A 272 -10.66 13.78 -7.82
CA SER A 272 -10.06 12.88 -8.82
C SER A 272 -9.03 11.90 -8.25
N LEU A 273 -8.23 12.32 -7.26
CA LEU A 273 -7.05 11.58 -6.80
C LEU A 273 -7.09 11.33 -5.29
N ALA A 274 -6.84 10.11 -4.89
CA ALA A 274 -6.70 9.72 -3.48
C ALA A 274 -5.29 9.19 -3.18
N LEU A 275 -4.87 9.41 -1.95
CA LEU A 275 -3.70 8.79 -1.34
C LEU A 275 -4.18 7.87 -0.20
N LEU A 276 -3.68 6.63 -0.15
CA LEU A 276 -4.11 5.68 0.88
C LEU A 276 -2.94 4.86 1.44
N HIS A 277 -2.36 5.33 2.54
CA HIS A 277 -1.40 4.63 3.39
C HIS A 277 -1.49 5.14 4.84
N SER A 278 -0.65 4.64 5.76
CA SER A 278 -0.75 4.99 7.19
C SER A 278 -0.61 6.49 7.49
N ASP A 279 0.14 7.22 6.67
CA ASP A 279 0.50 8.63 6.93
C ASP A 279 -0.25 9.60 6.00
N THR A 280 -1.32 9.15 5.33
CA THR A 280 -2.11 9.95 4.35
C THR A 280 -2.55 11.29 4.90
N MET A 281 -3.12 11.31 6.11
CA MET A 281 -3.63 12.54 6.73
C MET A 281 -2.53 13.59 6.92
N SER A 282 -1.33 13.17 7.31
CA SER A 282 -0.17 14.07 7.42
C SER A 282 0.19 14.74 6.11
N ILE A 283 0.11 14.01 5.01
CA ILE A 283 0.43 14.53 3.68
C ILE A 283 -0.62 15.54 3.25
N TYR A 284 -1.89 15.23 3.43
CA TYR A 284 -2.98 16.14 3.12
C TYR A 284 -2.90 17.46 3.92
N ILE A 285 -2.49 17.38 5.19
CA ILE A 285 -2.27 18.58 6.02
C ILE A 285 -1.08 19.40 5.49
N LYS A 286 0.02 18.79 5.09
CA LYS A 286 1.19 19.48 4.51
C LYS A 286 0.84 20.18 3.20
N ASP A 287 0.08 19.52 2.34
CA ASP A 287 -0.38 20.08 1.06
C ASP A 287 -1.35 21.26 1.23
N GLY A 288 -2.16 21.27 2.31
CA GLY A 288 -3.10 22.33 2.65
C GLY A 288 -2.48 23.56 3.37
N THR A 289 -1.22 23.50 3.80
CA THR A 289 -0.58 24.55 4.64
C THR A 289 -0.30 25.89 3.94
N GLY A 290 -0.62 26.03 2.66
CA GLY A 290 -0.52 27.33 1.95
C GLY A 290 -1.73 28.27 2.13
N LYS A 291 -2.83 27.81 2.74
CA LYS A 291 -4.05 28.59 3.00
C LYS A 291 -4.27 28.72 4.50
N SER A 292 -4.84 29.84 4.95
CA SER A 292 -5.01 30.23 6.36
C SER A 292 -5.36 29.06 7.29
N GLN A 293 -4.44 28.71 8.19
CA GLN A 293 -4.47 27.48 9.04
C GLN A 293 -5.50 27.51 10.17
N ASN A 294 -6.25 28.60 10.37
CA ASN A 294 -7.17 28.83 11.50
C ASN A 294 -8.65 28.93 11.07
N ASP A 295 -8.99 28.50 9.83
CA ASP A 295 -10.39 28.50 9.41
C ASP A 295 -11.02 27.12 9.67
N PRO A 296 -12.03 27.00 10.56
CA PRO A 296 -12.76 25.76 10.80
C PRO A 296 -13.34 25.11 9.53
N GLY A 297 -13.61 25.91 8.49
CA GLY A 297 -14.09 25.44 7.19
C GLY A 297 -13.05 24.63 6.39
N GLU A 298 -11.76 24.97 6.53
CA GLU A 298 -10.68 24.24 5.85
C GLU A 298 -10.39 22.87 6.52
N GLU A 299 -10.51 22.78 7.85
CA GLU A 299 -10.39 21.50 8.57
C GLU A 299 -11.51 20.52 8.15
N GLY A 300 -12.74 21.03 8.01
CA GLY A 300 -13.88 20.25 7.50
C GLY A 300 -13.61 19.67 6.10
N LYS A 301 -13.15 20.49 5.17
CA LYS A 301 -12.82 20.05 3.81
C LYS A 301 -11.72 18.99 3.77
N LEU A 302 -10.69 19.16 4.60
CA LEU A 302 -9.60 18.20 4.71
C LEU A 302 -10.10 16.84 5.25
N LEU A 303 -10.96 16.86 6.26
CA LEU A 303 -11.57 15.65 6.81
C LEU A 303 -12.49 14.97 5.81
N ASP A 304 -13.25 15.74 5.03
CA ASP A 304 -14.10 15.22 3.94
C ASP A 304 -13.24 14.55 2.85
N TYR A 305 -12.17 15.19 2.42
CA TYR A 305 -11.24 14.63 1.44
C TYR A 305 -10.60 13.32 1.94
N TYR A 306 -10.14 13.31 3.19
CA TYR A 306 -9.62 12.10 3.82
C TYR A 306 -10.69 10.99 3.91
N THR A 307 -11.92 11.35 4.24
CA THR A 307 -13.03 10.40 4.32
C THR A 307 -13.37 9.82 2.95
N ARG A 308 -13.44 10.65 1.90
CA ARG A 308 -13.61 10.21 0.49
C ARG A 308 -12.52 9.22 0.07
N SER A 309 -11.25 9.53 0.40
CA SER A 309 -10.12 8.63 0.12
C SER A 309 -10.26 7.28 0.82
N ARG A 310 -10.58 7.29 2.12
CA ARG A 310 -10.77 6.05 2.90
C ARG A 310 -11.98 5.23 2.47
N GLN A 311 -13.03 5.88 2.02
CA GLN A 311 -14.21 5.22 1.47
C GLN A 311 -14.04 4.81 0.02
N MET A 312 -12.83 4.97 -0.54
CA MET A 312 -12.54 4.63 -1.94
C MET A 312 -13.57 5.26 -2.90
N ALA A 313 -14.03 6.49 -2.61
CA ALA A 313 -15.01 7.18 -3.44
C ALA A 313 -14.36 7.83 -4.67
N LEU A 314 -13.07 8.18 -4.59
CA LEU A 314 -12.36 8.91 -5.65
C LEU A 314 -11.92 7.98 -6.80
N PRO A 315 -11.87 8.49 -8.04
CA PRO A 315 -11.60 7.70 -9.24
C PRO A 315 -10.24 7.03 -9.27
N LEU A 316 -9.17 7.73 -8.88
CA LEU A 316 -7.80 7.20 -8.88
C LEU A 316 -7.24 7.22 -7.45
N THR A 317 -6.82 6.06 -6.95
CA THR A 317 -6.22 5.91 -5.62
C THR A 317 -4.81 5.36 -5.73
N ILE A 318 -3.82 6.07 -5.17
CA ILE A 318 -2.44 5.59 -5.05
C ILE A 318 -2.27 5.02 -3.63
N CYS A 319 -1.85 3.77 -3.50
CA CYS A 319 -1.91 3.08 -2.21
C CYS A 319 -0.84 2.00 -2.00
N THR A 320 -0.70 1.58 -0.73
CA THR A 320 0.05 0.36 -0.38
C THR A 320 -0.81 -0.89 -0.52
N LEU A 321 -0.15 -2.03 -0.69
CA LEU A 321 -0.80 -3.34 -0.75
C LEU A 321 -1.69 -3.60 0.48
N ASP A 322 -1.18 -3.35 1.68
CA ASP A 322 -1.88 -3.66 2.94
C ASP A 322 -3.19 -2.87 3.10
N GLN A 323 -3.24 -1.64 2.59
CA GLN A 323 -4.46 -0.82 2.66
C GLN A 323 -5.53 -1.35 1.71
N LEU A 324 -5.12 -1.89 0.57
CA LEU A 324 -6.04 -2.37 -0.45
C LEU A 324 -6.42 -3.84 -0.23
N PHE A 325 -5.45 -4.74 -0.07
CA PHE A 325 -5.64 -6.19 -0.12
C PHE A 325 -6.02 -6.85 1.22
N ASN A 326 -6.25 -6.10 2.30
CA ASN A 326 -6.66 -6.69 3.58
C ASN A 326 -8.04 -7.42 3.56
N PHE A 327 -8.79 -7.30 2.46
CA PHE A 327 -10.02 -8.07 2.26
C PHE A 327 -9.76 -9.59 2.19
N VAL A 328 -8.56 -10.02 1.83
CA VAL A 328 -8.19 -11.44 1.78
C VAL A 328 -8.31 -12.14 3.14
N TYR A 329 -8.21 -11.39 4.23
CA TYR A 329 -8.45 -11.91 5.58
C TYR A 329 -9.92 -12.14 5.93
N LYS A 330 -10.84 -11.79 5.05
CA LYS A 330 -12.28 -11.96 5.22
C LYS A 330 -12.83 -11.35 6.51
N TYR A 331 -12.25 -10.21 6.95
CA TYR A 331 -12.80 -9.44 8.09
C TYR A 331 -14.22 -8.95 7.83
N PRO A 332 -15.03 -8.71 8.88
CA PRO A 332 -16.34 -8.10 8.69
C PRO A 332 -16.28 -6.83 7.83
N GLY A 333 -17.05 -6.81 6.75
CA GLY A 333 -17.06 -5.72 5.78
C GLY A 333 -16.07 -5.85 4.61
N TYR A 334 -15.39 -6.99 4.47
CA TYR A 334 -14.49 -7.24 3.33
C TYR A 334 -15.22 -7.13 1.96
N GLU A 335 -16.51 -7.41 1.93
CA GLU A 335 -17.36 -7.33 0.74
C GLU A 335 -17.41 -5.90 0.17
N TYR A 336 -17.29 -4.89 1.02
CA TYR A 336 -17.18 -3.49 0.62
C TYR A 336 -16.07 -3.25 -0.40
N LYS A 337 -14.88 -3.81 -0.15
CA LYS A 337 -13.73 -3.71 -1.06
C LYS A 337 -13.93 -4.52 -2.32
N LEU A 338 -14.33 -5.77 -2.20
CA LEU A 338 -14.55 -6.65 -3.36
C LEU A 338 -15.62 -6.10 -4.29
N ALA A 339 -16.72 -5.56 -3.75
CA ALA A 339 -17.73 -4.89 -4.55
C ALA A 339 -17.20 -3.63 -5.26
N THR A 340 -16.23 -2.91 -4.67
CA THR A 340 -15.56 -1.80 -5.35
C THR A 340 -14.65 -2.31 -6.45
N PHE A 341 -13.90 -3.39 -6.20
CA PHE A 341 -12.93 -3.93 -7.16
C PHE A 341 -13.60 -4.61 -8.35
N SER A 342 -14.85 -5.08 -8.23
CA SER A 342 -15.55 -5.73 -9.32
C SER A 342 -15.72 -4.85 -10.58
N TYR A 343 -15.73 -3.52 -10.42
CA TYR A 343 -15.79 -2.54 -11.52
C TYR A 343 -14.55 -1.67 -11.63
N SER A 344 -13.46 -2.05 -10.93
CA SER A 344 -12.22 -1.27 -10.89
C SER A 344 -11.10 -1.96 -11.64
N LYS A 345 -10.08 -1.17 -11.98
CA LYS A 345 -8.80 -1.62 -12.54
C LYS A 345 -7.70 -1.47 -11.49
N ILE A 346 -6.91 -2.51 -11.29
CA ILE A 346 -5.84 -2.56 -10.30
C ILE A 346 -4.51 -2.59 -11.02
N ILE A 347 -3.66 -1.60 -10.78
CA ILE A 347 -2.30 -1.53 -11.32
C ILE A 347 -1.34 -1.94 -10.20
N ILE A 348 -0.53 -2.96 -10.46
CA ILE A 348 0.54 -3.43 -9.58
C ILE A 348 1.87 -3.08 -10.20
N ASP A 349 2.64 -2.23 -9.53
CA ASP A 349 3.99 -1.86 -9.97
C ASP A 349 5.05 -2.54 -9.09
N GLU A 350 6.19 -2.88 -9.71
CA GLU A 350 7.37 -3.47 -9.05
C GLU A 350 7.04 -4.73 -8.22
N ILE A 351 6.33 -5.70 -8.85
CA ILE A 351 5.90 -6.95 -8.17
C ILE A 351 7.06 -7.75 -7.55
N GLN A 352 8.27 -7.64 -8.10
CA GLN A 352 9.47 -8.32 -7.59
C GLN A 352 9.93 -7.82 -6.21
N MET A 353 9.41 -6.69 -5.75
CA MET A 353 9.72 -6.15 -4.42
C MET A 353 8.89 -6.77 -3.28
N TYR A 354 7.87 -7.55 -3.60
CA TYR A 354 7.07 -8.21 -2.58
C TYR A 354 7.75 -9.50 -2.12
N ASP A 355 7.93 -9.64 -0.82
CA ASP A 355 8.39 -10.88 -0.22
C ASP A 355 7.36 -12.02 -0.45
N PRO A 356 7.73 -13.29 -0.24
CA PRO A 356 6.84 -14.41 -0.55
C PRO A 356 5.53 -14.40 0.24
N GLU A 357 5.50 -13.83 1.43
CA GLU A 357 4.29 -13.72 2.25
C GLU A 357 3.34 -12.68 1.64
N LEU A 358 3.83 -11.49 1.33
CA LEU A 358 3.04 -10.44 0.67
C LEU A 358 2.63 -10.83 -0.74
N LEU A 359 3.49 -11.56 -1.47
CA LEU A 359 3.17 -12.09 -2.78
C LEU A 359 1.99 -13.08 -2.71
N ALA A 360 1.90 -13.91 -1.68
CA ALA A 360 0.78 -14.83 -1.49
C ALA A 360 -0.55 -14.06 -1.28
N TYR A 361 -0.55 -12.98 -0.48
CA TYR A 361 -1.72 -12.11 -0.33
C TYR A 361 -2.10 -11.44 -1.64
N LEU A 362 -1.12 -10.95 -2.39
CA LEU A 362 -1.33 -10.29 -3.66
C LEU A 362 -1.96 -11.23 -4.67
N ILE A 363 -1.37 -12.41 -4.88
CA ILE A 363 -1.86 -13.41 -5.85
C ILE A 363 -3.26 -13.89 -5.50
N TYR A 364 -3.52 -14.24 -4.23
CA TYR A 364 -4.84 -14.64 -3.78
C TYR A 364 -5.88 -13.53 -4.00
N GLY A 365 -5.52 -12.30 -3.69
CA GLY A 365 -6.39 -11.15 -3.89
C GLY A 365 -6.66 -10.85 -5.37
N ILE A 366 -5.66 -10.98 -6.24
CA ILE A 366 -5.80 -10.84 -7.71
C ILE A 366 -6.77 -11.88 -8.25
N ALA A 367 -6.63 -13.16 -7.85
CA ALA A 367 -7.56 -14.22 -8.26
C ALA A 367 -9.01 -13.87 -7.90
N TRP A 368 -9.22 -13.38 -6.70
CA TRP A 368 -10.56 -13.03 -6.23
C TRP A 368 -11.12 -11.76 -6.89
N ILE A 369 -10.28 -10.75 -7.13
CA ILE A 369 -10.67 -9.54 -7.90
C ILE A 369 -11.07 -9.93 -9.33
N HIS A 370 -10.30 -10.79 -9.98
CA HIS A 370 -10.59 -11.30 -11.32
C HIS A 370 -11.91 -12.08 -11.36
N GLU A 371 -12.14 -12.99 -10.41
CA GLU A 371 -13.41 -13.72 -10.25
C GLU A 371 -14.60 -12.78 -10.11
N MET A 372 -14.44 -11.64 -9.42
CA MET A 372 -15.47 -10.62 -9.23
C MET A 372 -15.68 -9.70 -10.45
N GLY A 373 -14.86 -9.80 -11.49
CA GLY A 373 -14.94 -9.01 -12.72
C GLY A 373 -13.98 -7.83 -12.83
N GLY A 374 -13.17 -7.57 -11.80
CA GLY A 374 -12.12 -6.52 -11.85
C GLY A 374 -10.98 -6.89 -12.78
N LYS A 375 -10.25 -5.87 -13.28
CA LYS A 375 -9.11 -6.05 -14.19
C LYS A 375 -7.79 -5.69 -13.52
N VAL A 376 -6.71 -6.36 -13.93
CA VAL A 376 -5.39 -6.20 -13.31
C VAL A 376 -4.32 -5.96 -14.37
N ALA A 377 -3.47 -4.96 -14.13
CA ALA A 377 -2.24 -4.74 -14.88
C ALA A 377 -1.05 -4.89 -13.94
N VAL A 378 -0.09 -5.74 -14.30
CA VAL A 378 1.18 -5.87 -13.61
C VAL A 378 2.26 -5.31 -14.52
N LEU A 379 2.97 -4.26 -14.05
CA LEU A 379 4.08 -3.66 -14.76
C LEU A 379 5.34 -3.79 -13.90
N THR A 380 6.42 -4.28 -14.48
CA THR A 380 7.68 -4.45 -13.76
C THR A 380 8.88 -4.31 -14.67
N ALA A 381 10.05 -3.98 -14.12
CA ALA A 381 11.30 -4.03 -14.87
C ALA A 381 11.81 -5.46 -15.04
N THR A 382 11.49 -6.33 -14.09
CA THR A 382 11.91 -7.73 -14.06
C THR A 382 10.77 -8.58 -13.52
N MET A 383 10.25 -9.51 -14.31
CA MET A 383 9.15 -10.40 -13.91
C MET A 383 9.73 -11.66 -13.25
N PRO A 384 9.51 -11.89 -11.94
CA PRO A 384 9.95 -13.13 -11.31
C PRO A 384 9.20 -14.33 -11.91
N PRO A 385 9.90 -15.41 -12.38
CA PRO A 385 9.24 -16.57 -13.01
C PRO A 385 8.20 -17.23 -12.09
N PHE A 386 8.50 -17.35 -10.82
CA PHE A 386 7.56 -17.85 -9.82
C PHE A 386 6.30 -16.98 -9.72
N ALA A 387 6.45 -15.66 -9.65
CA ALA A 387 5.32 -14.73 -9.57
C ALA A 387 4.50 -14.76 -10.87
N ARG A 388 5.17 -14.82 -12.05
CA ARG A 388 4.51 -14.97 -13.36
C ARG A 388 3.63 -16.22 -13.38
N GLN A 389 4.18 -17.37 -13.00
CA GLN A 389 3.42 -18.63 -12.95
C GLN A 389 2.18 -18.48 -12.06
N LYS A 390 2.33 -17.89 -10.85
CA LYS A 390 1.21 -17.71 -9.92
C LYS A 390 0.17 -16.71 -10.41
N LEU A 391 0.57 -15.66 -11.13
CA LEU A 391 -0.34 -14.73 -11.79
C LEU A 391 -1.13 -15.41 -12.92
N GLN A 392 -0.45 -16.24 -13.73
CA GLN A 392 -1.10 -17.02 -14.79
C GLN A 392 -2.15 -17.98 -14.23
N GLU A 393 -1.84 -18.66 -13.14
CA GLU A 393 -2.80 -19.51 -12.40
C GLU A 393 -3.99 -18.69 -11.87
N ALA A 394 -3.73 -17.53 -11.27
CA ALA A 394 -4.74 -16.66 -10.68
C ALA A 394 -5.70 -16.04 -11.72
N LEU A 395 -5.21 -15.72 -12.91
CA LEU A 395 -5.98 -15.14 -14.01
C LEU A 395 -6.57 -16.20 -14.97
N GLY A 396 -6.30 -17.49 -14.74
CA GLY A 396 -6.88 -18.58 -15.53
C GLY A 396 -6.62 -18.51 -17.03
N GLY A 397 -5.55 -17.80 -17.47
CA GLY A 397 -5.21 -17.57 -18.87
C GLY A 397 -5.90 -16.34 -19.50
N ASP A 398 -6.75 -15.62 -18.78
CA ASP A 398 -7.39 -14.37 -19.24
C ASP A 398 -6.45 -13.18 -19.05
N PHE A 399 -5.38 -13.11 -19.84
CA PHE A 399 -4.43 -12.01 -19.83
C PHE A 399 -3.63 -11.94 -21.13
N VAL A 400 -3.05 -10.76 -21.40
CA VAL A 400 -2.08 -10.54 -22.48
C VAL A 400 -0.73 -10.23 -21.85
N GLU A 401 0.33 -10.87 -22.34
CA GLU A 401 1.70 -10.66 -21.86
C GLU A 401 2.55 -9.98 -22.94
N ALA A 402 3.39 -9.00 -22.52
CA ALA A 402 4.33 -8.34 -23.39
C ALA A 402 5.65 -8.06 -22.69
N ASP A 403 6.74 -8.21 -23.43
CA ASP A 403 8.12 -7.93 -23.00
C ASP A 403 8.76 -6.87 -23.89
N PHE A 404 9.13 -5.74 -23.31
CA PHE A 404 9.81 -4.61 -23.97
C PHE A 404 11.29 -4.50 -23.58
N SER A 405 11.88 -5.53 -23.00
CA SER A 405 13.27 -5.51 -22.49
C SER A 405 14.31 -5.28 -23.59
N GLU A 406 14.02 -5.68 -24.83
CA GLU A 406 14.90 -5.46 -25.98
C GLU A 406 15.06 -3.97 -26.35
N GLN A 407 14.13 -3.13 -25.96
CA GLN A 407 14.16 -1.70 -26.27
C GLN A 407 15.00 -0.88 -25.26
N GLY A 408 15.62 -1.56 -24.28
CA GLY A 408 16.48 -0.94 -23.27
C GLY A 408 17.85 -0.55 -23.86
N ALA A 409 18.35 0.63 -23.48
CA ALA A 409 19.73 1.03 -23.79
C ALA A 409 20.74 0.20 -23.01
N ASP A 410 21.91 -0.04 -23.59
CA ASP A 410 23.07 -0.59 -22.88
C ASP A 410 23.58 0.43 -21.86
N ARG A 411 23.58 0.08 -20.56
CA ARG A 411 23.84 1.02 -19.48
C ARG A 411 24.92 0.56 -18.51
N HIS A 412 25.17 -0.75 -18.44
CA HIS A 412 25.97 -1.34 -17.39
C HIS A 412 27.09 -2.20 -17.96
N HIS A 413 28.32 -1.81 -17.64
CA HIS A 413 29.52 -2.57 -17.89
C HIS A 413 29.99 -3.14 -16.55
N VAL A 414 29.80 -4.44 -16.35
CA VAL A 414 29.84 -5.11 -15.05
C VAL A 414 31.13 -5.85 -14.85
N LYS A 415 31.74 -5.72 -13.66
CA LYS A 415 32.85 -6.51 -13.15
C LYS A 415 32.44 -7.21 -11.88
N VAL A 416 32.66 -8.52 -11.81
CA VAL A 416 32.32 -9.33 -10.64
C VAL A 416 33.59 -9.79 -9.90
N PHE A 417 33.51 -9.78 -8.56
CA PHE A 417 34.62 -10.17 -7.69
C PHE A 417 34.18 -11.20 -6.66
N GLU A 418 34.91 -12.30 -6.54
CA GLU A 418 34.73 -13.35 -5.52
C GLU A 418 35.46 -12.95 -4.21
N ARG A 419 35.10 -11.80 -3.67
CA ARG A 419 35.61 -11.28 -2.39
C ARG A 419 34.59 -10.32 -1.77
N CYS A 420 34.84 -9.90 -0.53
CA CYS A 420 34.04 -8.88 0.14
C CYS A 420 34.32 -7.49 -0.42
N LEU A 421 33.27 -6.66 -0.44
CA LEU A 421 33.39 -5.22 -0.68
C LEU A 421 34.20 -4.56 0.45
N ASN A 422 35.17 -3.72 0.11
CA ASN A 422 36.02 -3.00 1.06
C ASN A 422 36.21 -1.53 0.66
N ALA A 423 36.57 -0.69 1.60
CA ALA A 423 36.75 0.75 1.39
C ALA A 423 38.03 1.10 0.58
N GLU A 424 39.06 0.27 0.65
CA GLU A 424 40.34 0.53 -0.02
C GLU A 424 40.15 0.57 -1.55
N GLU A 425 39.42 -0.40 -2.12
CA GLU A 425 39.15 -0.41 -3.55
C GLU A 425 38.30 0.80 -4.00
N VAL A 426 37.34 1.24 -3.18
CA VAL A 426 36.58 2.46 -3.46
C VAL A 426 37.49 3.70 -3.42
N ARG A 427 38.40 3.76 -2.45
CA ARG A 427 39.40 4.84 -2.31
C ARG A 427 40.38 4.89 -3.51
N GLU A 428 40.95 3.74 -3.89
CA GLU A 428 41.81 3.65 -5.06
C GLU A 428 41.06 4.10 -6.35
N PHE A 429 39.85 3.65 -6.53
CA PHE A 429 39.05 4.06 -7.68
C PHE A 429 38.70 5.55 -7.66
N ALA A 430 38.41 6.11 -6.49
CA ALA A 430 38.19 7.54 -6.29
C ALA A 430 39.42 8.37 -6.70
N GLY A 431 40.64 7.92 -6.34
CA GLY A 431 41.91 8.53 -6.76
C GLY A 431 42.05 8.54 -8.29
N ARG A 432 41.77 7.43 -8.95
CA ARG A 432 41.84 7.33 -10.40
C ARG A 432 40.84 8.24 -11.14
N ILE A 433 39.66 8.47 -10.56
CA ILE A 433 38.70 9.48 -11.09
C ILE A 433 39.32 10.88 -10.99
N ILE A 434 39.93 11.22 -9.86
CA ILE A 434 40.53 12.54 -9.62
C ILE A 434 41.74 12.74 -10.53
N ASP A 435 42.53 11.71 -10.78
CA ASP A 435 43.64 11.73 -11.73
C ASP A 435 43.21 11.80 -13.20
N GLY A 436 41.89 11.77 -13.46
CA GLY A 436 41.31 11.90 -14.80
C GLY A 436 41.36 10.62 -15.64
N GLU A 437 41.66 9.47 -15.03
CA GLU A 437 41.62 8.19 -15.77
C GLU A 437 40.20 7.75 -16.13
N PHE A 438 39.23 8.14 -15.30
CA PHE A 438 37.83 7.82 -15.50
C PHE A 438 36.94 9.08 -15.50
N PRO A 439 35.97 9.19 -16.42
CA PRO A 439 35.03 10.32 -16.47
C PRO A 439 34.00 10.24 -15.34
N GLY A 440 33.49 11.38 -14.93
CA GLY A 440 32.47 11.47 -13.89
C GLY A 440 33.05 11.76 -12.50
N ASN A 441 32.16 11.93 -11.51
CA ASN A 441 32.55 12.33 -10.16
C ASN A 441 31.62 11.81 -9.07
N ARG A 442 30.81 10.78 -9.36
CA ARG A 442 29.78 10.26 -8.42
C ARG A 442 29.89 8.76 -8.27
N ILE A 443 30.17 8.31 -7.07
CA ILE A 443 30.27 6.89 -6.70
C ILE A 443 29.13 6.55 -5.73
N LEU A 444 28.38 5.49 -6.02
CA LEU A 444 27.42 4.88 -5.11
C LEU A 444 27.97 3.55 -4.61
N VAL A 445 28.02 3.38 -3.29
CA VAL A 445 28.42 2.14 -2.63
C VAL A 445 27.20 1.58 -1.92
N VAL A 446 26.76 0.36 -2.26
CA VAL A 446 25.57 -0.26 -1.68
C VAL A 446 25.92 -1.50 -0.89
N CYS A 447 25.66 -1.45 0.42
CA CYS A 447 25.92 -2.52 1.37
C CYS A 447 24.60 -3.24 1.75
N ASN A 448 24.71 -4.52 2.10
CA ASN A 448 23.56 -5.31 2.53
C ASN A 448 23.17 -5.09 4.01
N SER A 449 24.01 -4.42 4.80
CA SER A 449 23.71 -4.12 6.20
C SER A 449 24.13 -2.72 6.61
N ILE A 450 23.46 -2.17 7.63
CA ILE A 450 23.79 -0.89 8.23
C ILE A 450 25.21 -0.94 8.83
N GLU A 451 25.56 -2.03 9.50
CA GLU A 451 26.88 -2.24 10.12
C GLU A 451 28.03 -2.10 9.10
N ILE A 452 27.88 -2.76 7.95
CA ILE A 452 28.89 -2.69 6.88
C ILE A 452 28.93 -1.30 6.25
N ALA A 453 27.77 -0.68 6.02
CA ALA A 453 27.68 0.66 5.47
C ALA A 453 28.37 1.71 6.40
N GLN A 454 28.10 1.64 7.71
CA GLN A 454 28.74 2.50 8.70
C GLN A 454 30.26 2.29 8.73
N ARG A 455 30.75 1.03 8.71
CA ARG A 455 32.17 0.71 8.69
C ARG A 455 32.84 1.26 7.42
N ILE A 456 32.29 1.00 6.23
CA ILE A 456 32.86 1.53 4.98
C ILE A 456 32.88 3.05 4.98
N TYR A 457 31.80 3.68 5.48
CA TYR A 457 31.73 5.14 5.61
C TYR A 457 32.85 5.69 6.52
N GLU A 458 33.10 5.04 7.64
CA GLU A 458 34.20 5.42 8.56
C GLU A 458 35.57 5.24 7.93
N GLU A 459 35.82 4.11 7.25
CA GLU A 459 37.07 3.81 6.55
C GLU A 459 37.34 4.78 5.38
N LEU A 460 36.28 5.35 4.77
CA LEU A 460 36.39 6.39 3.73
C LEU A 460 36.47 7.82 4.29
N GLY A 461 36.43 7.99 5.61
CA GLY A 461 36.36 9.30 6.28
C GLY A 461 37.52 10.24 5.99
N ASP A 462 38.67 9.71 5.60
CA ASP A 462 39.88 10.51 5.27
C ASP A 462 39.89 10.99 3.81
N ILE A 463 38.98 10.54 2.95
CA ILE A 463 38.93 10.94 1.54
C ILE A 463 38.83 12.46 1.34
N PRO A 464 38.05 13.23 2.10
CA PRO A 464 38.03 14.70 1.98
C PRO A 464 39.39 15.35 2.37
N PHE A 465 40.21 14.66 3.13
CA PHE A 465 41.56 15.11 3.50
C PHE A 465 42.55 14.83 2.38
N ASP A 466 42.49 13.61 1.82
CA ASP A 466 43.39 13.18 0.73
C ASP A 466 43.05 13.93 -0.58
N PHE A 467 41.75 14.24 -0.78
CA PHE A 467 41.22 14.85 -1.98
C PHE A 467 40.33 16.08 -1.64
N PRO A 468 40.91 17.27 -1.53
CA PRO A 468 40.17 18.46 -1.12
C PRO A 468 38.97 18.77 -2.00
N GLY A 469 37.79 18.91 -1.37
CA GLY A 469 36.54 19.14 -2.01
C GLY A 469 35.68 17.87 -2.25
N ALA A 470 36.28 16.66 -2.10
CA ALA A 470 35.50 15.42 -2.13
C ALA A 470 34.60 15.32 -0.90
N GLU A 471 33.44 14.70 -1.06
CA GLU A 471 32.48 14.46 0.02
C GLU A 471 32.11 12.97 0.10
N VAL A 472 32.07 12.46 1.34
CA VAL A 472 31.54 11.13 1.64
C VAL A 472 30.29 11.28 2.49
N SER A 473 29.22 10.61 2.11
CA SER A 473 27.91 10.69 2.79
C SER A 473 27.34 9.29 3.01
N LEU A 474 26.46 9.15 4.03
CA LEU A 474 25.88 7.87 4.43
C LEU A 474 24.34 7.95 4.45
N LEU A 475 23.66 6.91 3.92
CA LEU A 475 22.19 6.81 3.93
C LEU A 475 21.71 5.38 4.22
N HIS A 476 20.95 5.21 5.31
CA HIS A 476 20.32 3.93 5.67
C HIS A 476 19.07 4.13 6.54
N SER A 477 18.34 3.07 6.86
CA SER A 477 17.08 3.14 7.63
C SER A 477 17.27 3.46 9.13
N GLY A 478 18.50 3.46 9.65
CA GLY A 478 18.83 3.75 11.06
C GLY A 478 18.92 5.24 11.40
N PHE A 479 18.54 6.15 10.51
CA PHE A 479 18.42 7.58 10.80
C PHE A 479 17.05 7.94 11.35
N THR A 480 16.94 9.03 12.15
CA THR A 480 15.66 9.63 12.46
C THR A 480 14.93 10.03 11.18
N ARG A 481 13.60 10.17 11.25
CA ARG A 481 12.84 10.59 10.03
C ARG A 481 13.32 11.95 9.53
N MET A 482 13.69 12.85 10.43
CA MET A 482 14.20 14.19 10.10
C MET A 482 15.55 14.09 9.36
N ASP A 483 16.55 13.45 9.95
CA ASP A 483 17.88 13.33 9.33
C ASP A 483 17.84 12.53 8.04
N ARG A 484 16.99 11.51 8.00
CA ARG A 484 16.78 10.71 6.79
C ARG A 484 16.22 11.57 5.65
N ALA A 485 15.21 12.39 5.92
CA ALA A 485 14.61 13.27 4.91
C ALA A 485 15.63 14.29 4.38
N GLU A 486 16.48 14.84 5.24
CA GLU A 486 17.57 15.72 4.83
C GLU A 486 18.57 15.00 3.91
N LYS A 487 19.02 13.79 4.32
CA LYS A 487 19.97 12.98 3.54
C LYS A 487 19.35 12.50 2.21
N GLU A 488 18.08 12.14 2.19
CA GLU A 488 17.34 11.82 0.94
C GLU A 488 17.26 13.04 0.01
N GLY A 489 17.06 14.24 0.55
CA GLY A 489 17.12 15.48 -0.21
C GLY A 489 18.51 15.73 -0.80
N LYS A 490 19.58 15.48 -0.02
CA LYS A 490 20.97 15.66 -0.45
C LYS A 490 21.35 14.65 -1.54
N ILE A 491 21.05 13.35 -1.38
CA ILE A 491 21.38 12.33 -2.40
C ILE A 491 20.62 12.57 -3.71
N LEU A 492 19.37 13.06 -3.64
CA LEU A 492 18.61 13.46 -4.83
C LEU A 492 19.24 14.65 -5.56
N SER A 493 19.81 15.60 -4.81
CA SER A 493 20.55 16.74 -5.39
C SER A 493 21.83 16.28 -6.03
N ASP A 494 22.64 15.47 -5.33
CA ASP A 494 23.93 14.95 -5.78
C ASP A 494 23.76 13.97 -6.97
N GLY A 495 22.68 13.19 -6.99
CA GLY A 495 22.36 12.22 -8.04
C GLY A 495 21.72 12.78 -9.32
N LYS A 496 21.52 14.10 -9.46
CA LYS A 496 21.00 14.71 -10.70
C LYS A 496 22.11 14.88 -11.73
N ALA A 497 21.84 14.50 -12.97
CA ALA A 497 22.80 14.39 -14.09
C ALA A 497 23.51 15.68 -14.54
N ALA A 498 23.27 16.84 -13.95
CA ALA A 498 23.66 18.16 -14.50
C ALA A 498 25.02 18.70 -14.02
N GLN A 499 25.80 17.99 -13.19
CA GLN A 499 27.06 18.52 -12.63
C GLN A 499 28.26 17.63 -12.98
N ALA A 500 28.65 17.60 -14.26
CA ALA A 500 29.83 16.83 -14.69
C ALA A 500 31.16 17.39 -14.14
N ASP A 501 31.21 18.67 -13.76
CA ASP A 501 32.44 19.39 -13.36
C ASP A 501 32.52 19.69 -11.84
N GLY A 502 31.71 18.99 -11.01
CA GLY A 502 31.69 19.18 -9.57
C GLY A 502 32.73 18.34 -8.82
N PRO A 503 32.89 18.55 -7.50
CA PRO A 503 33.75 17.72 -6.67
C PRO A 503 33.25 16.26 -6.62
N LEU A 504 34.17 15.35 -6.28
CA LEU A 504 33.86 13.93 -6.12
C LEU A 504 32.83 13.74 -4.99
N LYS A 505 31.77 13.00 -5.27
CA LYS A 505 30.72 12.66 -4.32
C LYS A 505 30.62 11.13 -4.16
N ILE A 506 30.84 10.65 -2.96
CA ILE A 506 30.73 9.23 -2.61
C ILE A 506 29.54 9.07 -1.66
N TRP A 507 28.60 8.26 -2.03
CA TRP A 507 27.47 7.88 -1.17
C TRP A 507 27.57 6.42 -0.79
N VAL A 508 27.65 6.16 0.51
CA VAL A 508 27.53 4.81 1.07
C VAL A 508 26.08 4.62 1.52
N ALA A 509 25.43 3.56 1.07
CA ALA A 509 24.04 3.34 1.37
C ALA A 509 23.70 1.85 1.56
N THR A 510 22.51 1.59 2.06
CA THR A 510 21.91 0.24 2.06
C THR A 510 20.80 0.16 1.02
N SER A 511 19.95 -0.90 1.08
CA SER A 511 18.81 -1.11 0.19
C SER A 511 17.82 0.07 0.09
N VAL A 512 17.91 1.08 0.95
CA VAL A 512 17.06 2.28 0.88
C VAL A 512 17.15 3.03 -0.46
N VAL A 513 18.22 2.82 -1.23
CA VAL A 513 18.41 3.42 -2.56
C VAL A 513 17.84 2.59 -3.70
N GLU A 514 17.44 1.33 -3.45
CA GLU A 514 16.92 0.43 -4.48
C GLU A 514 15.60 0.92 -5.06
N ALA A 515 14.78 1.56 -4.23
CA ALA A 515 13.47 2.01 -4.64
C ALA A 515 13.25 3.50 -4.37
N SER A 516 12.38 4.11 -5.15
CA SER A 516 11.79 5.46 -4.96
C SER A 516 12.70 6.66 -5.12
N LEU A 517 14.02 6.51 -5.23
CA LEU A 517 14.94 7.63 -5.44
C LEU A 517 15.26 7.78 -6.94
N ASP A 518 15.02 8.97 -7.48
CA ASP A 518 15.42 9.30 -8.86
C ASP A 518 16.85 9.85 -8.87
N ILE A 519 17.82 8.91 -8.73
CA ILE A 519 19.26 9.16 -8.68
C ILE A 519 19.96 8.48 -9.85
N ASP A 520 21.05 9.08 -10.31
CA ASP A 520 21.85 8.61 -11.44
C ASP A 520 23.34 8.83 -11.17
N PHE A 521 24.01 7.83 -10.63
CA PHE A 521 25.44 7.82 -10.33
C PHE A 521 26.28 7.39 -11.54
N ASP A 522 27.58 7.69 -11.51
CA ASP A 522 28.51 7.32 -12.58
C ASP A 522 29.05 5.90 -12.37
N TYR A 523 29.28 5.54 -11.11
CA TYR A 523 29.84 4.26 -10.71
C TYR A 523 29.09 3.66 -9.53
N LEU A 524 28.96 2.34 -9.56
CA LEU A 524 28.30 1.56 -8.51
C LEU A 524 29.22 0.46 -7.99
N PHE A 525 29.43 0.42 -6.67
CA PHE A 525 30.04 -0.68 -5.95
C PHE A 525 28.98 -1.35 -5.09
N THR A 526 28.74 -2.64 -5.23
CA THR A 526 27.63 -3.28 -4.53
C THR A 526 27.94 -4.69 -4.08
N GLU A 527 27.49 -5.05 -2.87
CA GLU A 527 27.42 -6.44 -2.44
C GLU A 527 26.26 -7.14 -3.16
N LEU A 528 26.41 -8.42 -3.47
CA LEU A 528 25.30 -9.25 -3.96
C LEU A 528 24.35 -9.55 -2.79
N ASN A 529 23.04 -9.34 -3.02
CA ASN A 529 21.95 -9.84 -2.20
C ASN A 529 21.21 -10.96 -2.97
N ASP A 530 20.49 -10.57 -3.98
CA ASP A 530 19.83 -11.41 -4.98
C ASP A 530 19.82 -10.67 -6.34
N LEU A 531 19.42 -11.32 -7.41
CA LEU A 531 19.40 -10.69 -8.74
C LEU A 531 18.41 -9.53 -8.86
N PHE A 532 17.27 -9.59 -8.16
CA PHE A 532 16.27 -8.51 -8.23
C PHE A 532 16.81 -7.23 -7.59
N SER A 533 17.30 -7.32 -6.35
CA SER A 533 17.97 -6.23 -5.65
C SER A 533 19.16 -5.70 -6.44
N LEU A 534 20.00 -6.59 -6.97
CA LEU A 534 21.17 -6.21 -7.77
C LEU A 534 20.80 -5.37 -8.99
N PHE A 535 19.79 -5.79 -9.76
CA PHE A 535 19.38 -5.07 -10.97
C PHE A 535 18.64 -3.76 -10.66
N GLN A 536 17.97 -3.66 -9.51
CA GLN A 536 17.44 -2.39 -9.02
C GLN A 536 18.56 -1.41 -8.66
N ARG A 537 19.66 -1.89 -8.04
CA ARG A 537 20.86 -1.09 -7.75
C ARG A 537 21.54 -0.63 -9.04
N PHE A 538 21.67 -1.51 -10.04
CA PHE A 538 22.14 -1.13 -11.37
C PHE A 538 21.31 0.00 -11.97
N GLY A 539 20.00 0.00 -11.78
CA GLY A 539 19.12 1.09 -12.19
C GLY A 539 19.41 2.45 -11.53
N ARG A 540 20.39 2.56 -10.62
CA ARG A 540 20.89 3.81 -10.00
C ARG A 540 22.22 4.28 -10.60
N CYS A 541 22.79 3.51 -11.50
CA CYS A 541 24.02 3.81 -12.23
C CYS A 541 23.71 3.95 -13.71
N ASN A 542 24.14 5.04 -14.33
CA ASN A 542 23.86 5.34 -15.75
C ASN A 542 22.37 5.13 -16.12
N ARG A 543 21.48 5.58 -15.24
CA ARG A 543 20.04 5.33 -15.29
C ARG A 543 19.40 5.66 -16.65
N LYS A 544 19.87 6.74 -17.28
CA LYS A 544 19.35 7.22 -18.58
C LYS A 544 20.08 6.63 -19.78
N GLY A 545 21.14 5.85 -19.58
CA GLY A 545 21.95 5.31 -20.67
C GLY A 545 22.67 6.38 -21.50
N GLN A 546 22.95 7.53 -20.92
CA GLN A 546 23.58 8.68 -21.63
C GLN A 546 25.06 8.81 -21.34
N LYS A 547 25.60 8.01 -20.40
CA LYS A 547 27.00 8.03 -20.03
C LYS A 547 27.77 6.95 -20.80
N PRO A 548 29.07 7.16 -21.10
CA PRO A 548 29.90 6.14 -21.76
C PRO A 548 29.98 4.86 -20.93
N ILE A 549 30.02 3.71 -21.61
CA ILE A 549 30.20 2.39 -21.00
C ILE A 549 31.43 1.66 -21.54
N ASP A 550 32.41 2.40 -22.04
CA ASP A 550 33.68 1.84 -22.51
C ASP A 550 34.48 1.19 -21.36
N ASN A 551 34.29 1.69 -20.14
CA ASN A 551 34.86 1.18 -18.90
C ASN A 551 33.79 0.58 -18.00
N TYR A 552 34.22 -0.30 -17.06
CA TYR A 552 33.32 -0.84 -16.04
C TYR A 552 32.74 0.30 -15.20
N ASN A 553 31.43 0.28 -15.01
CA ASN A 553 30.70 1.22 -14.19
C ASN A 553 29.92 0.55 -13.04
N CYS A 554 29.85 -0.79 -13.02
CA CYS A 554 29.20 -1.56 -11.96
C CYS A 554 30.15 -2.64 -11.45
N PHE A 555 30.46 -2.61 -10.16
CA PHE A 555 31.37 -3.54 -9.48
C PHE A 555 30.59 -4.34 -8.44
N VAL A 556 30.53 -5.68 -8.62
CA VAL A 556 29.72 -6.59 -7.80
C VAL A 556 30.62 -7.49 -6.97
N TYR A 557 30.36 -7.55 -5.66
CA TYR A 557 31.11 -8.34 -4.69
C TYR A 557 30.27 -9.49 -4.16
N LEU A 558 30.75 -10.73 -4.35
CA LEU A 558 29.99 -11.94 -4.10
C LEU A 558 30.10 -12.48 -2.68
N GLU A 559 31.17 -12.18 -1.94
CA GLU A 559 31.33 -12.78 -0.63
C GLU A 559 30.47 -12.07 0.42
N LYS A 560 29.77 -12.91 1.22
CA LYS A 560 28.88 -12.44 2.30
C LYS A 560 29.68 -11.83 3.43
N GLN A 561 29.26 -10.67 3.90
CA GLN A 561 29.79 -10.07 5.13
C GLN A 561 28.67 -9.50 6.00
N GLY A 562 28.93 -9.42 7.32
CA GLY A 562 27.96 -8.94 8.29
C GLY A 562 26.87 -9.96 8.65
N LYS A 563 26.13 -9.65 9.72
CA LYS A 563 25.12 -10.55 10.28
C LYS A 563 23.81 -10.57 9.47
N ALA A 564 23.52 -9.51 8.74
CA ALA A 564 22.28 -9.38 7.97
C ALA A 564 22.13 -10.46 6.87
N MET A 565 23.24 -10.96 6.34
CA MET A 565 23.23 -12.01 5.32
C MET A 565 22.69 -13.38 5.79
N LYS A 566 22.51 -13.59 7.10
CA LYS A 566 21.86 -14.79 7.65
C LYS A 566 20.38 -14.89 7.29
N TYR A 567 19.78 -13.80 6.85
CA TYR A 567 18.34 -13.70 6.59
C TYR A 567 17.98 -13.80 5.11
N VAL A 568 18.94 -13.71 4.21
CA VAL A 568 18.72 -13.96 2.78
C VAL A 568 18.45 -15.45 2.57
N ASP A 569 17.44 -15.77 1.76
CA ASP A 569 17.18 -17.16 1.38
C ASP A 569 18.43 -17.75 0.69
N GLU A 570 18.97 -18.80 1.28
CA GLU A 570 20.23 -19.39 0.81
C GLU A 570 20.13 -19.96 -0.61
N THR A 571 18.95 -20.46 -1.00
CA THR A 571 18.71 -20.97 -2.35
C THR A 571 18.71 -19.82 -3.36
N ILE A 572 18.00 -18.73 -3.06
CA ILE A 572 17.96 -17.52 -3.92
C ILE A 572 19.35 -16.92 -4.05
N TYR A 573 20.09 -16.78 -2.94
CA TYR A 573 21.44 -16.23 -2.96
C TYR A 573 22.39 -17.09 -3.82
N ARG A 574 22.40 -18.40 -3.61
CA ARG A 574 23.24 -19.33 -4.37
C ARG A 574 22.92 -19.28 -5.86
N CYS A 575 21.65 -19.37 -6.25
CA CYS A 575 21.24 -19.28 -7.64
C CYS A 575 21.60 -17.91 -8.26
N SER A 576 21.47 -16.84 -7.50
CA SER A 576 21.84 -15.48 -7.94
C SER A 576 23.37 -15.36 -8.12
N ARG A 577 24.15 -15.90 -7.16
CA ARG A 577 25.63 -15.91 -7.22
C ARG A 577 26.12 -16.67 -8.43
N ASP A 578 25.61 -17.89 -8.63
CA ASP A 578 26.03 -18.76 -9.73
C ASP A 578 25.70 -18.13 -11.09
N ALA A 579 24.58 -17.42 -11.20
CA ALA A 579 24.18 -16.73 -12.41
C ALA A 579 25.06 -15.54 -12.79
N ILE A 580 25.50 -14.73 -11.79
CA ILE A 580 26.28 -13.51 -12.04
C ILE A 580 27.80 -13.76 -12.03
N LEU A 581 28.27 -14.89 -11.49
CA LEU A 581 29.68 -15.18 -11.20
C LEU A 581 30.65 -14.94 -12.38
N HIS A 582 30.21 -15.27 -13.59
CA HIS A 582 31.04 -15.19 -14.79
C HIS A 582 30.78 -13.97 -15.65
N VAL A 583 30.00 -13.01 -15.15
CA VAL A 583 29.71 -11.78 -15.90
C VAL A 583 30.93 -10.86 -15.86
N ASP A 584 31.48 -10.58 -17.02
CA ASP A 584 32.59 -9.67 -17.25
C ASP A 584 32.34 -8.93 -18.57
N GLY A 585 31.72 -7.75 -18.54
CA GLY A 585 31.35 -7.02 -19.74
C GLY A 585 29.98 -6.33 -19.67
N ILE A 586 29.45 -5.97 -20.83
CA ILE A 586 28.15 -5.28 -20.94
C ILE A 586 27.03 -6.25 -20.61
N LEU A 587 26.16 -5.85 -19.68
CA LEU A 587 24.97 -6.57 -19.27
C LEU A 587 23.73 -5.76 -19.61
N ASN A 588 23.08 -6.09 -20.73
CA ASN A 588 21.85 -5.43 -21.18
C ASN A 588 20.60 -5.97 -20.47
N GLU A 589 19.45 -5.35 -20.66
CA GLU A 589 18.20 -5.69 -19.97
C GLU A 589 17.70 -7.08 -20.36
N GLN A 590 17.86 -7.49 -21.63
CA GLN A 590 17.47 -8.82 -22.10
C GLN A 590 18.29 -9.92 -21.41
N ALA A 591 19.61 -9.72 -21.30
CA ALA A 591 20.48 -10.66 -20.59
C ALA A 591 20.15 -10.77 -19.09
N LYS A 592 19.79 -9.64 -18.43
CA LYS A 592 19.33 -9.64 -17.04
C LYS A 592 18.05 -10.47 -16.87
N ASN A 593 17.07 -10.27 -17.75
CA ASN A 593 15.81 -11.02 -17.70
C ASN A 593 16.04 -12.51 -17.97
N ALA A 594 16.85 -12.86 -18.97
CA ALA A 594 17.21 -14.27 -19.23
C ALA A 594 17.91 -14.92 -18.02
N MET A 595 18.79 -14.17 -17.35
CA MET A 595 19.49 -14.63 -16.14
C MET A 595 18.50 -14.89 -14.99
N ILE A 596 17.50 -14.03 -14.78
CA ILE A 596 16.44 -14.23 -13.78
C ILE A 596 15.59 -15.46 -14.13
N GLU A 597 15.17 -15.58 -15.38
CA GLU A 597 14.37 -16.72 -15.87
C GLU A 597 15.06 -18.05 -15.60
N GLU A 598 16.35 -18.11 -15.87
CA GLU A 598 17.13 -19.33 -15.66
C GLU A 598 17.43 -19.57 -14.18
N ALA A 599 17.92 -18.56 -13.46
CA ALA A 599 18.42 -18.71 -12.10
C ALA A 599 17.33 -18.87 -11.04
N LEU A 600 16.19 -18.20 -11.23
CA LEU A 600 15.10 -18.14 -10.25
C LEU A 600 13.81 -18.77 -10.80
N SER A 601 13.95 -19.80 -11.66
CA SER A 601 12.82 -20.57 -12.16
C SER A 601 12.04 -21.23 -11.01
N ALA A 602 10.77 -21.52 -11.24
CA ALA A 602 9.92 -22.20 -10.25
C ALA A 602 10.51 -23.55 -9.81
N GLU A 603 11.17 -24.28 -10.72
CA GLU A 603 11.84 -25.55 -10.43
C GLU A 603 13.02 -25.38 -9.48
N LYS A 604 13.88 -24.38 -9.69
CA LYS A 604 15.03 -24.09 -8.80
C LYS A 604 14.58 -23.62 -7.42
N LEU A 605 13.43 -22.98 -7.33
CA LEU A 605 12.85 -22.52 -6.05
C LEU A 605 11.98 -23.60 -5.38
N GLU A 606 11.79 -24.79 -5.95
CA GLU A 606 10.88 -25.81 -5.45
C GLU A 606 11.13 -26.20 -3.97
N ASN A 607 12.39 -26.28 -3.56
CA ASN A 607 12.81 -26.61 -2.20
C ASN A 607 13.38 -25.40 -1.44
N SER A 608 12.94 -24.19 -1.77
CA SER A 608 13.37 -22.96 -1.10
C SER A 608 12.45 -22.58 0.05
N LYS A 609 13.01 -21.91 1.07
CA LYS A 609 12.21 -21.28 2.12
C LYS A 609 11.26 -20.20 1.56
N TYR A 610 11.62 -19.61 0.42
CA TYR A 610 10.78 -18.65 -0.30
C TYR A 610 9.45 -19.28 -0.70
N ARG A 611 9.50 -20.43 -1.40
CA ARG A 611 8.29 -21.16 -1.80
C ARG A 611 7.50 -21.67 -0.60
N ASP A 612 8.18 -22.24 0.40
CA ASP A 612 7.51 -22.75 1.63
C ASP A 612 6.71 -21.66 2.34
N LYS A 613 7.28 -20.46 2.46
CA LYS A 613 6.58 -19.31 3.05
C LYS A 613 5.37 -18.89 2.22
N TYR A 614 5.53 -18.81 0.89
CA TYR A 614 4.42 -18.47 0.00
C TYR A 614 3.27 -19.47 0.15
N VAL A 615 3.55 -20.76 0.07
CA VAL A 615 2.55 -21.85 0.14
C VAL A 615 1.84 -21.82 1.50
N ALA A 616 2.60 -21.73 2.59
CA ALA A 616 2.03 -21.71 3.94
C ALA A 616 1.05 -20.53 4.17
N ILE A 617 1.36 -19.36 3.61
CA ILE A 617 0.48 -18.19 3.71
C ILE A 617 -0.72 -18.32 2.77
N TYR A 618 -0.51 -18.79 1.54
CA TYR A 618 -1.58 -18.96 0.56
C TYR A 618 -2.65 -19.94 1.08
N GLU A 619 -2.24 -21.12 1.55
CA GLU A 619 -3.13 -22.12 2.17
C GLU A 619 -3.83 -21.57 3.42
N TYR A 620 -3.09 -20.84 4.26
CA TYR A 620 -3.67 -20.18 5.43
C TYR A 620 -4.80 -19.22 5.07
N ILE A 621 -4.61 -18.38 4.04
CA ILE A 621 -5.64 -17.42 3.57
C ILE A 621 -6.85 -18.17 2.99
N GLU A 622 -6.59 -19.23 2.24
CA GLU A 622 -7.64 -20.04 1.62
C GLU A 622 -8.56 -20.66 2.68
N ASP A 623 -7.95 -21.21 3.75
CA ASP A 623 -8.64 -21.85 4.86
C ASP A 623 -9.33 -20.88 5.83
N LEU A 624 -9.06 -19.57 5.74
CA LEU A 624 -9.71 -18.59 6.62
C LEU A 624 -11.22 -18.60 6.47
N TYR A 625 -11.90 -18.78 7.57
CA TYR A 625 -13.34 -18.60 7.65
C TYR A 625 -13.70 -17.11 7.67
N VAL A 626 -14.85 -16.78 7.09
CA VAL A 626 -15.39 -15.42 7.14
C VAL A 626 -15.57 -15.02 8.61
N ASN A 627 -14.94 -13.89 9.02
CA ASN A 627 -15.19 -13.16 10.27
C ASN A 627 -14.53 -13.62 11.56
N GLU A 628 -13.56 -14.49 11.52
CA GLU A 628 -12.79 -14.78 12.72
C GLU A 628 -11.50 -13.92 12.77
N LYS A 629 -11.37 -13.03 13.75
CA LYS A 629 -10.08 -12.46 14.13
C LYS A 629 -9.27 -13.55 14.83
N THR A 630 -8.26 -14.09 14.17
CA THR A 630 -7.35 -15.04 14.82
C THR A 630 -6.10 -14.31 15.33
N GLU A 631 -5.45 -14.86 16.38
CA GLU A 631 -4.17 -14.32 16.88
C GLU A 631 -3.06 -14.33 15.81
N LYS A 632 -3.14 -15.22 14.81
CA LYS A 632 -2.20 -15.30 13.69
C LYS A 632 -2.29 -14.08 12.78
N GLU A 633 -3.46 -13.47 12.63
CA GLU A 633 -3.65 -12.26 11.81
C GLU A 633 -2.89 -11.06 12.37
N SER A 634 -2.83 -10.93 13.71
CA SER A 634 -2.02 -9.90 14.35
C SER A 634 -0.52 -10.13 14.15
N LYS A 635 -0.08 -11.39 13.93
CA LYS A 635 1.31 -11.76 13.66
C LYS A 635 1.73 -11.52 12.19
N LEU A 636 0.82 -11.67 11.23
CA LEU A 636 1.09 -11.38 9.81
C LEU A 636 1.18 -9.87 9.54
N ARG A 637 0.51 -9.05 10.35
CA ARG A 637 0.68 -7.58 10.37
C ARG A 637 1.86 -7.11 11.22
N ASN A 638 2.52 -7.98 11.93
CA ASN A 638 3.73 -7.62 12.66
C ASN A 638 4.83 -7.33 11.65
N ILE A 639 4.87 -6.08 11.21
CA ILE A 639 6.11 -5.48 10.73
C ILE A 639 7.10 -5.75 11.87
N PRO A 640 8.17 -6.50 11.64
CA PRO A 640 9.10 -6.89 12.72
C PRO A 640 9.95 -5.68 13.16
N SER A 641 9.37 -4.49 13.17
CA SER A 641 10.02 -3.24 13.54
C SER A 641 9.24 -2.51 14.63
N VAL A 642 9.98 -1.85 15.50
CA VAL A 642 9.47 -0.98 16.56
C VAL A 642 9.95 0.44 16.26
N THR A 643 9.04 1.40 16.35
CA THR A 643 9.37 2.82 16.29
C THR A 643 9.86 3.26 17.67
N VAL A 644 11.06 3.83 17.73
CA VAL A 644 11.72 4.21 18.98
C VAL A 644 12.30 5.62 18.87
N ILE A 645 12.62 6.24 20.00
CA ILE A 645 13.41 7.47 20.05
C ILE A 645 14.72 7.15 20.79
N PRO A 646 15.91 7.41 20.20
CA PRO A 646 17.18 7.34 20.94
C PRO A 646 17.20 8.37 22.08
N GLU A 647 17.71 7.99 23.26
CA GLU A 647 17.70 8.85 24.45
C GLU A 647 18.45 10.18 24.21
N SER A 648 19.56 10.16 23.47
CA SER A 648 20.31 11.38 23.10
C SER A 648 19.45 12.32 22.25
N VAL A 649 18.71 11.82 21.26
CA VAL A 649 17.81 12.61 20.41
C VAL A 649 16.67 13.19 21.26
N TYR A 650 16.12 12.41 22.20
CA TYR A 650 15.10 12.90 23.12
C TYR A 650 15.62 14.03 24.01
N GLU A 651 16.81 13.87 24.62
CA GLU A 651 17.39 14.87 25.52
C GLU A 651 17.75 16.18 24.78
N GLU A 652 18.31 16.08 23.58
CA GLU A 652 18.64 17.25 22.75
C GLU A 652 17.38 18.05 22.32
N ASN A 653 16.25 17.36 22.15
CA ASN A 653 15.00 17.95 21.65
C ASN A 653 13.87 17.90 22.70
N ARG A 654 14.19 17.76 23.98
CA ARG A 654 13.24 17.51 25.06
C ARG A 654 12.12 18.54 25.09
N GLU A 655 12.45 19.82 25.04
CA GLU A 655 11.46 20.91 25.13
C GLU A 655 10.45 20.87 23.98
N GLN A 656 10.94 20.65 22.76
CA GLN A 656 10.08 20.55 21.58
C GLN A 656 9.18 19.32 21.66
N ILE A 657 9.71 18.16 22.03
CA ILE A 657 8.95 16.90 22.12
C ILE A 657 7.89 17.00 23.22
N GLU A 658 8.23 17.51 24.41
CA GLU A 658 7.28 17.67 25.51
C GLU A 658 6.20 18.73 25.21
N ASN A 659 6.52 19.75 24.41
CA ASN A 659 5.51 20.69 23.93
C ASN A 659 4.52 20.05 22.97
N LEU A 660 4.99 19.21 22.05
CA LEU A 660 4.16 18.44 21.13
C LEU A 660 3.29 17.41 21.87
N GLU A 661 3.83 16.76 22.91
CA GLU A 661 3.09 15.84 23.78
C GLU A 661 1.94 16.56 24.51
N ARG A 662 2.17 17.78 25.02
CA ARG A 662 1.11 18.59 25.63
C ARG A 662 -0.03 18.92 24.66
N ILE A 663 0.27 19.22 23.38
CA ILE A 663 -0.76 19.46 22.35
C ILE A 663 -1.60 18.20 22.11
N LEU A 664 -0.99 17.02 22.16
CA LEU A 664 -1.73 15.76 22.01
C LEU A 664 -2.68 15.47 23.18
N ASP A 665 -2.30 15.89 24.40
CA ASP A 665 -3.10 15.69 25.61
C ASP A 665 -4.14 16.80 25.81
N ASP A 666 -4.00 17.94 25.13
CA ASP A 666 -4.96 19.04 25.21
C ASP A 666 -6.30 18.66 24.56
N GLY A 667 -7.34 18.53 25.40
CA GLY A 667 -8.71 18.25 24.95
C GLY A 667 -9.31 19.33 24.03
N ALA A 668 -8.77 20.56 24.04
CA ALA A 668 -9.24 21.68 23.22
C ALA A 668 -8.51 21.80 21.89
N ALA A 669 -7.36 21.11 21.72
CA ALA A 669 -6.62 21.13 20.47
C ALA A 669 -7.42 20.51 19.32
N SER A 670 -7.41 21.15 18.14
CA SER A 670 -8.06 20.69 16.93
C SER A 670 -7.45 19.36 16.44
N LEU A 671 -8.16 18.65 15.59
CA LEU A 671 -7.65 17.41 14.99
C LEU A 671 -6.36 17.66 14.18
N ALA A 672 -6.32 18.78 13.44
CA ALA A 672 -5.15 19.16 12.64
C ALA A 672 -3.92 19.45 13.52
N GLU A 673 -4.08 20.15 14.63
CA GLU A 673 -3.00 20.43 15.59
C GLU A 673 -2.47 19.14 16.21
N ARG A 674 -3.33 18.21 16.62
CA ARG A 674 -2.92 16.92 17.17
C ARG A 674 -2.17 16.07 16.13
N ILE A 675 -2.61 16.06 14.87
CA ILE A 675 -1.93 15.33 13.81
C ILE A 675 -0.55 15.94 13.54
N LYS A 676 -0.45 17.28 13.46
CA LYS A 676 0.84 17.99 13.33
C LYS A 676 1.77 17.70 14.50
N ALA A 677 1.26 17.72 15.72
CA ALA A 677 2.04 17.42 16.91
C ALA A 677 2.55 15.97 16.89
N ARG A 678 1.70 15.02 16.54
CA ARG A 678 2.07 13.62 16.36
C ARG A 678 3.17 13.44 15.32
N GLU A 679 3.01 14.03 14.14
CA GLU A 679 4.03 13.99 13.07
C GLU A 679 5.33 14.69 13.50
N GLY A 680 5.24 15.79 14.26
CA GLY A 680 6.40 16.45 14.85
C GLY A 680 7.20 15.49 15.73
N ILE A 681 6.54 14.70 16.58
CA ILE A 681 7.20 13.68 17.41
C ILE A 681 7.84 12.58 16.53
N TYR A 682 7.15 12.14 15.49
CA TYR A 682 7.69 11.12 14.58
C TYR A 682 8.97 11.56 13.84
N GLN A 683 9.25 12.87 13.69
CA GLN A 683 10.50 13.34 13.09
C GLN A 683 11.73 12.88 13.89
N TYR A 684 11.60 12.71 15.20
CA TYR A 684 12.67 12.29 16.11
C TYR A 684 12.77 10.76 16.25
N THR A 685 11.95 10.00 15.54
CA THR A 685 11.91 8.54 15.68
C THR A 685 12.79 7.81 14.66
N VAL A 686 13.27 6.65 15.08
CA VAL A 686 13.93 5.64 14.24
C VAL A 686 13.09 4.37 14.22
N SER A 687 12.99 3.73 13.06
CA SER A 687 12.42 2.39 12.95
C SER A 687 13.52 1.35 13.10
N MET A 688 13.38 0.40 14.02
CA MET A 688 14.37 -0.64 14.23
C MET A 688 13.72 -2.02 14.30
N PRO A 689 14.44 -3.10 13.88
CA PRO A 689 13.92 -4.46 14.01
C PRO A 689 13.56 -4.82 15.44
N LYS A 690 12.47 -5.56 15.63
CA LYS A 690 11.95 -5.93 16.96
C LYS A 690 12.97 -6.69 17.79
N TYR A 691 13.72 -7.61 17.19
CA TYR A 691 14.75 -8.37 17.89
C TYR A 691 15.87 -7.46 18.45
N ARG A 692 16.27 -6.41 17.71
CA ARG A 692 17.23 -5.42 18.21
C ARG A 692 16.65 -4.58 19.35
N TYR A 693 15.36 -4.21 19.23
CA TYR A 693 14.66 -3.49 20.29
C TYR A 693 14.56 -4.30 21.58
N GLU A 694 14.39 -5.63 21.47
CA GLU A 694 14.34 -6.51 22.63
C GLU A 694 15.69 -6.58 23.38
N ASP A 695 16.81 -6.41 22.66
CA ASP A 695 18.17 -6.37 23.20
C ASP A 695 18.63 -4.98 23.68
N CYS A 696 17.88 -3.92 23.35
CA CYS A 696 18.21 -2.55 23.77
C CYS A 696 17.80 -2.30 25.24
N GLU A 697 18.66 -1.53 25.96
CA GLU A 697 18.28 -0.97 27.24
C GLU A 697 17.21 0.11 27.04
N LYS A 698 16.12 0.01 27.79
CA LYS A 698 14.98 0.93 27.70
C LYS A 698 15.09 2.00 28.77
N ALA A 699 14.80 3.26 28.43
CA ALA A 699 14.63 4.30 29.42
C ALA A 699 13.34 4.06 30.24
N GLU A 700 13.27 4.59 31.44
CA GLU A 700 12.06 4.51 32.26
C GLU A 700 10.87 5.26 31.66
N LYS A 701 11.14 6.27 30.84
CA LYS A 701 10.13 7.12 30.18
C LYS A 701 9.82 6.60 28.78
N SER A 702 8.55 6.61 28.42
CA SER A 702 8.05 6.43 27.06
C SER A 702 7.11 7.59 26.71
N LEU A 703 6.93 7.87 25.41
CA LEU A 703 6.03 8.91 24.94
C LEU A 703 4.67 8.30 24.60
N LYS A 704 3.58 8.89 25.12
CA LYS A 704 2.22 8.45 24.83
C LYS A 704 1.61 9.33 23.72
N LEU A 705 1.35 8.71 22.57
CA LEU A 705 0.67 9.38 21.44
C LEU A 705 -0.85 9.11 21.45
N GLY A 706 -1.51 9.32 22.59
CA GLY A 706 -2.92 9.02 22.82
C GLY A 706 -3.17 7.70 23.53
N LYS A 707 -4.41 7.15 23.46
CA LYS A 707 -4.85 6.02 24.32
C LYS A 707 -4.26 4.65 23.94
N ARG A 708 -3.68 4.49 22.75
CA ARG A 708 -3.30 3.16 22.20
C ARG A 708 -1.91 3.09 21.64
N GLU A 709 -1.18 4.17 21.61
CA GLU A 709 0.13 4.24 20.97
C GLU A 709 1.16 4.79 21.96
N GLU A 710 2.28 4.10 22.05
CA GLU A 710 3.39 4.43 22.93
C GLU A 710 4.70 4.27 22.14
N ILE A 711 5.56 5.27 22.20
CA ILE A 711 6.89 5.24 21.59
C ILE A 711 7.92 5.09 22.71
N PRO A 712 8.64 3.95 22.78
CA PRO A 712 9.69 3.76 23.77
C PRO A 712 10.91 4.65 23.48
N ILE A 713 11.55 5.13 24.53
CA ILE A 713 12.86 5.76 24.48
C ILE A 713 13.91 4.68 24.81
N ILE A 714 14.95 4.58 24.00
CA ILE A 714 16.00 3.56 24.14
C ILE A 714 17.37 4.18 24.41
N ARG A 715 18.16 3.53 25.24
CA ARG A 715 19.54 3.88 25.51
C ARG A 715 20.47 3.29 24.47
N CYS A 716 20.56 3.96 23.33
CA CYS A 716 21.48 3.61 22.23
C CYS A 716 22.15 4.88 21.74
N SER A 717 23.41 4.77 21.35
CA SER A 717 24.16 5.88 20.75
C SER A 717 23.55 6.23 19.40
N TYR A 718 23.29 7.51 19.18
CA TYR A 718 22.80 8.06 17.92
C TYR A 718 23.65 9.27 17.53
N ASN A 719 23.89 9.41 16.23
CA ASN A 719 24.58 10.54 15.64
C ASN A 719 23.95 10.87 14.28
N SER A 720 23.75 12.15 13.98
CA SER A 720 23.11 12.59 12.72
C SER A 720 23.91 12.26 11.45
N GLU A 721 25.22 12.01 11.59
CA GLU A 721 26.09 11.59 10.47
C GLU A 721 26.02 10.09 10.20
N LYS A 722 26.01 9.28 11.28
CA LYS A 722 26.12 7.81 11.22
C LYS A 722 24.79 7.09 11.52
N GLY A 723 23.80 7.79 12.06
CA GLY A 723 22.53 7.21 12.49
C GLY A 723 22.64 6.44 13.81
N LEU A 724 21.75 5.50 14.02
CA LEU A 724 21.73 4.63 15.19
C LEU A 724 22.94 3.68 15.17
N MET A 725 23.80 3.77 16.19
CA MET A 725 25.00 2.95 16.29
C MET A 725 24.64 1.54 16.76
N THR A 726 25.18 0.55 16.05
CA THR A 726 25.00 -0.87 16.39
C THR A 726 26.16 -1.34 17.26
N GLU A 727 26.21 -0.95 18.53
CA GLU A 727 27.14 -1.58 19.46
C GLU A 727 26.75 -3.04 19.68
N ALA A 728 27.75 -3.92 19.59
CA ALA A 728 27.55 -5.35 19.75
C ALA A 728 27.06 -5.65 21.19
N VAL A 729 25.77 -5.94 21.34
CA VAL A 729 25.25 -6.53 22.57
C VAL A 729 25.86 -7.93 22.71
N LYS A 730 26.62 -8.14 23.79
CA LYS A 730 27.29 -9.41 24.07
C LYS A 730 26.25 -10.51 24.33
N GLY A 731 26.20 -11.46 23.42
CA GLY A 731 25.83 -12.85 23.69
C GLY A 731 24.37 -13.21 23.88
N LYS A 732 23.61 -13.28 22.81
CA LYS A 732 22.48 -14.22 22.65
C LYS A 732 22.35 -14.64 21.19
N GLU A 733 22.13 -15.92 20.93
CA GLU A 733 21.80 -16.44 19.62
C GLU A 733 20.41 -15.91 19.21
N GLU A 734 20.34 -15.32 18.01
CA GLU A 734 19.15 -14.64 17.49
C GLU A 734 18.09 -15.64 16.96
N PRO A 735 16.80 -15.39 17.17
CA PRO A 735 15.76 -16.19 16.55
C PRO A 735 15.64 -15.91 15.05
N VAL A 736 15.43 -16.97 14.27
CA VAL A 736 15.53 -17.08 12.81
C VAL A 736 14.36 -16.44 12.04
N ASN A 737 13.65 -15.46 12.55
CA ASN A 737 12.49 -14.90 11.83
C ASN A 737 12.42 -13.39 11.96
N SER A 738 13.09 -12.66 11.09
CA SER A 738 12.67 -11.30 10.69
C SER A 738 13.64 -10.67 9.71
N VAL A 739 13.30 -10.64 8.44
CA VAL A 739 13.89 -9.70 7.48
C VAL A 739 12.84 -9.33 6.46
N PHE A 740 12.63 -8.09 6.37
CA PHE A 740 12.34 -7.23 5.21
C PHE A 740 11.56 -5.99 5.65
N ILE A 741 12.24 -4.89 5.67
CA ILE A 741 11.66 -3.56 5.53
C ILE A 741 12.19 -2.98 4.23
#